data_39d5987f09252dd0d2cb3861992a1473
#
_entry.id   39d5987f09252dd0d2cb3861992a1473
#
_cell.length_a   1.000
_cell.length_b   1.000
_cell.length_c   1.000
_cell.angle_alpha   90.00
_cell.angle_beta   90.00
_cell.angle_gamma   90.00
#
_symmetry.space_group_name_H-M   'P 1'
#
loop_
_entity.id
_entity.type
_entity.pdbx_description
1 polymer ?
#
loop_
_entity_poly.entity_id
_entity_poly.type
_entity_poly.pdbx_seq_one_letter_code
_entity_poly.pdbx_strand_id
1 'polypeptide(L)'
;MSFIKSRKKIVTTAIASSLSVIATSAIAQDEIAKLPTIKAQATAKQSLKVDQSANTKFVAPLLDTPKSVSVISKQLIEDTKVTTLSDALRTVPGITLGAGEGGNPNGDRPFIRGYSSESSVYVDGIRNSTSQNREMFAVEQVEVSKGSSSSLGGGGSVGGSINLISKVAKKGDSLEGSVQGGTDDYQRITLDGNKDFGNGIAGRVVVMGHHNNKAGQGDDATEYKRAGIAPSITFGLDTATRATLSYYYLKTDDTPDAGVPYNNPNNYAAGSGKPIDVKQGIYYGWKDRDFQKQENQIGTIKLEHDLTDSITLSNTAVYSKSKNNYVWTQPDDSQGNFINPTTGQLKDTGIWRRANTRITDTDSFSDQLALTGKFNTGSLKHSFNAGAEYSKAESDKGSYTITDPNTKNITGAVANGACSLGLVASNGWCTSTFNPNSKDPFLGTITPNRAVTTTTSETTSVYVLDNIEITPQWLLDLGVRWDKFDTELKTNATGVKVENNTDFFSYQAGLTFKPTENSSIYASFATSANPVGIDAGDGSETAVNANNKDLDPEKARTFEIGTKWDLFNDKLNATAAIFRTEKQNTRIQLDPTTYTNGGDSKVDGIELGLNGNITDKWAVSAGYTYLDSENTNPGPSCGRTGPCNPINAAKGKQLPNVPKNSATLWTTYKVLPQVTLGAGAVAMDKVYGNATNTKWVPGYVRYDAMAKYDVNKNVNVQLNVNNLSDVRYFSKAYASHFATEAEGRSAVVSLNFKY
;
A
#
# COMPACT_ATOMS: atom_id res chain seq x y z
N MET A 1 -32.90 14.87 -9.70
CA MET A 1 -33.13 15.83 -8.61
C MET A 1 -33.21 15.20 -7.20
N SER A 2 -33.29 13.89 -7.02
CA SER A 2 -33.34 13.25 -5.70
C SER A 2 -31.94 13.05 -5.05
N PHE A 3 -30.90 12.97 -5.86
CA PHE A 3 -29.51 12.76 -5.40
C PHE A 3 -28.93 13.95 -4.61
N ILE A 4 -29.32 15.17 -4.91
CA ILE A 4 -28.83 16.39 -4.24
C ILE A 4 -29.45 16.54 -2.83
N LYS A 5 -30.64 16.00 -2.57
CA LYS A 5 -31.29 16.09 -1.26
C LYS A 5 -30.69 15.16 -0.19
N SER A 6 -30.15 14.02 -0.62
CA SER A 6 -29.47 13.08 0.29
C SER A 6 -28.11 13.61 0.77
N ARG A 7 -27.34 14.26 -0.12
CA ARG A 7 -26.02 14.83 0.20
C ARG A 7 -26.09 15.98 1.23
N LYS A 8 -27.14 16.82 1.18
CA LYS A 8 -27.31 17.90 2.16
C LYS A 8 -27.56 17.41 3.60
N LYS A 9 -28.18 16.24 3.78
CA LYS A 9 -28.42 15.69 5.12
C LYS A 9 -27.18 15.11 5.79
N ILE A 10 -26.26 14.52 5.03
CA ILE A 10 -25.03 13.92 5.56
C ILE A 10 -24.07 15.01 6.06
N VAL A 11 -23.88 16.08 5.30
CA VAL A 11 -23.02 17.22 5.70
C VAL A 11 -23.58 17.95 6.91
N THR A 12 -24.91 18.09 7.01
CA THR A 12 -25.54 18.80 8.13
C THR A 12 -25.49 17.99 9.43
N THR A 13 -25.52 16.66 9.38
CA THR A 13 -25.47 15.81 10.57
C THR A 13 -24.04 15.72 11.14
N ALA A 14 -23.01 15.68 10.28
CA ALA A 14 -21.61 15.65 10.72
C ALA A 14 -21.19 16.96 11.41
N ILE A 15 -21.68 18.12 10.94
CA ILE A 15 -21.41 19.44 11.55
C ILE A 15 -22.19 19.62 12.87
N ALA A 16 -23.39 19.04 13.01
CA ALA A 16 -24.18 19.17 14.21
C ALA A 16 -23.69 18.27 15.37
N SER A 17 -23.06 17.14 15.09
CA SER A 17 -22.49 16.25 16.13
C SER A 17 -21.17 16.75 16.73
N SER A 18 -20.43 17.61 16.01
CA SER A 18 -19.16 18.18 16.50
C SER A 18 -19.31 19.37 17.46
N LEU A 19 -20.53 19.91 17.63
CA LEU A 19 -20.78 21.15 18.42
C LEU A 19 -21.42 20.93 19.78
N SER A 20 -21.74 19.70 20.20
CA SER A 20 -22.58 19.47 21.38
C SER A 20 -21.92 18.88 22.62
N VAL A 21 -20.59 18.83 22.70
CA VAL A 21 -19.89 18.34 23.92
C VAL A 21 -18.89 19.39 24.42
N ILE A 22 -19.41 20.43 25.07
CA ILE A 22 -18.66 21.28 26.00
C ILE A 22 -19.42 21.33 27.31
N ALA A 23 -19.02 20.53 28.28
CA ALA A 23 -19.39 20.69 29.69
C ALA A 23 -18.23 20.29 30.60
N THR A 24 -17.57 21.30 31.08
CA THR A 24 -16.82 21.55 32.32
C THR A 24 -16.56 20.42 33.30
N SER A 25 -15.28 20.25 33.62
CA SER A 25 -14.83 20.08 35.02
C SER A 25 -13.38 20.55 35.17
N ALA A 26 -13.15 21.43 36.14
CA ALA A 26 -11.85 21.98 36.51
C ALA A 26 -11.05 20.92 37.23
N ILE A 27 -9.78 20.75 36.83
CA ILE A 27 -8.78 19.95 37.55
C ILE A 27 -7.56 20.83 37.82
N ALA A 28 -7.02 20.68 39.02
CA ALA A 28 -5.98 21.51 39.62
C ALA A 28 -4.66 21.52 38.82
N GLN A 29 -4.05 22.69 38.80
CA GLN A 29 -2.75 22.97 38.20
C GLN A 29 -1.60 22.54 39.11
N ASP A 30 -0.74 21.65 38.62
CA ASP A 30 0.65 21.55 39.01
C ASP A 30 1.52 21.63 37.74
N GLU A 31 2.72 22.21 37.81
CA GLU A 31 3.59 22.49 36.69
C GLU A 31 3.80 21.28 35.77
N ILE A 32 3.04 21.21 34.71
CA ILE A 32 3.19 20.22 33.67
C ILE A 32 4.17 20.75 32.64
N ALA A 33 5.27 20.02 32.43
CA ALA A 33 6.25 20.31 31.38
C ALA A 33 5.52 20.55 30.04
N LYS A 34 5.73 21.72 29.45
CA LYS A 34 5.18 22.06 28.11
C LYS A 34 5.47 20.90 27.16
N LEU A 35 4.42 20.37 26.55
CA LEU A 35 4.61 19.52 25.38
C LEU A 35 5.59 20.24 24.43
N PRO A 36 6.61 19.56 23.89
CA PRO A 36 7.07 20.01 22.61
C PRO A 36 5.80 19.96 21.75
N THR A 37 5.25 21.13 21.40
CA THR A 37 4.29 21.28 20.32
C THR A 37 4.73 20.24 19.30
N ILE A 38 3.85 19.35 18.82
CA ILE A 38 4.24 18.43 17.76
C ILE A 38 4.65 19.34 16.61
N LYS A 39 5.88 19.81 16.66
CA LYS A 39 6.58 20.47 15.57
C LYS A 39 7.00 19.36 14.63
N ALA A 40 6.02 18.56 14.21
CA ALA A 40 6.16 17.65 13.07
C ALA A 40 6.57 18.40 11.79
N GLN A 41 6.80 19.70 11.90
CA GLN A 41 7.14 20.59 10.81
C GLN A 41 8.31 21.55 11.09
N ALA A 42 9.02 21.42 12.22
CA ALA A 42 10.35 21.98 12.24
C ALA A 42 11.12 21.27 11.12
N THR A 43 11.71 22.04 10.20
CA THR A 43 12.63 21.55 9.17
C THR A 43 13.42 20.37 9.72
N ALA A 44 12.90 19.14 9.51
CA ALA A 44 13.61 17.94 9.87
C ALA A 44 14.95 18.05 9.13
N LYS A 45 16.06 18.09 9.88
CA LYS A 45 17.38 17.90 9.29
C LYS A 45 17.21 16.70 8.37
N GLN A 46 17.53 16.87 7.09
CA GLN A 46 17.50 15.76 6.13
C GLN A 46 18.23 14.59 6.75
N SER A 47 17.50 13.54 7.11
CA SER A 47 18.01 12.38 7.83
C SER A 47 17.25 11.14 7.39
N LEU A 48 17.97 10.02 7.32
CA LEU A 48 17.36 8.71 7.13
C LEU A 48 16.67 8.22 8.41
N LYS A 49 17.04 8.76 9.59
CA LYS A 49 16.42 8.46 10.89
C LYS A 49 15.22 9.36 11.13
N VAL A 50 14.14 8.77 11.61
CA VAL A 50 12.93 9.48 12.07
C VAL A 50 12.63 9.04 13.50
N ASP A 51 12.47 10.01 14.41
CA ASP A 51 12.31 9.76 15.85
C ASP A 51 10.84 9.60 16.28
N GLN A 52 9.93 10.22 15.54
CA GLN A 52 8.51 10.21 15.87
C GLN A 52 7.66 9.91 14.64
N SER A 53 6.58 9.17 14.84
CA SER A 53 5.54 9.04 13.83
C SER A 53 4.78 10.35 13.69
N ALA A 54 4.40 10.71 12.47
CA ALA A 54 3.49 11.82 12.23
C ALA A 54 2.01 11.45 12.50
N ASN A 55 1.72 10.16 12.68
CA ASN A 55 0.40 9.68 13.07
C ASN A 55 0.23 9.83 14.59
N THR A 56 -0.69 10.69 15.01
CA THR A 56 -0.96 11.00 16.43
C THR A 56 -1.43 9.82 17.27
N LYS A 57 -1.82 8.71 16.65
CA LYS A 57 -2.13 7.46 17.34
C LYS A 57 -0.88 6.73 17.87
N PHE A 58 0.31 7.09 17.40
CA PHE A 58 1.56 6.73 18.05
C PHE A 58 1.87 7.77 19.13
N VAL A 59 1.43 7.49 20.33
CA VAL A 59 1.45 8.43 21.48
C VAL A 59 2.82 8.58 22.15
N ALA A 60 3.81 7.76 21.74
CA ALA A 60 5.18 7.79 22.22
C ALA A 60 6.17 7.90 21.05
N PRO A 61 7.42 8.37 21.27
CA PRO A 61 8.50 8.28 20.31
C PRO A 61 8.69 6.87 19.78
N LEU A 62 9.21 6.71 18.55
CA LEU A 62 9.40 5.38 17.94
C LEU A 62 10.35 4.49 18.75
N LEU A 63 11.32 5.07 19.46
CA LEU A 63 12.20 4.35 20.40
C LEU A 63 11.41 3.69 21.55
N ASP A 64 10.38 4.37 22.03
CA ASP A 64 9.59 3.97 23.19
C ASP A 64 8.30 3.21 22.82
N THR A 65 8.00 3.11 21.54
CA THR A 65 6.83 2.40 21.00
C THR A 65 7.12 0.89 20.94
N PRO A 66 6.36 0.01 21.62
CA PRO A 66 6.59 -1.43 21.66
C PRO A 66 6.09 -2.13 20.39
N LYS A 67 6.58 -1.72 19.24
CA LYS A 67 6.17 -2.20 17.92
C LYS A 67 7.25 -1.93 16.88
N SER A 68 7.38 -2.83 15.91
CA SER A 68 8.22 -2.61 14.72
C SER A 68 7.55 -1.59 13.80
N VAL A 69 8.21 -0.47 13.57
CA VAL A 69 7.80 0.58 12.63
C VAL A 69 8.99 0.92 11.74
N SER A 70 8.79 0.87 10.42
CA SER A 70 9.77 1.32 9.44
C SER A 70 9.28 2.63 8.82
N VAL A 71 10.15 3.62 8.71
CA VAL A 71 9.82 4.90 8.09
C VAL A 71 10.68 5.10 6.85
N ILE A 72 10.03 5.27 5.70
CA ILE A 72 10.66 5.70 4.45
C ILE A 72 10.68 7.24 4.52
N SER A 73 11.83 7.79 4.89
CA SER A 73 11.99 9.22 5.12
C SER A 73 11.99 10.02 3.81
N LYS A 74 11.73 11.33 3.90
CA LYS A 74 11.87 12.25 2.77
C LYS A 74 13.27 12.16 2.12
N GLN A 75 14.32 12.02 2.92
CA GLN A 75 15.70 11.88 2.42
C GLN A 75 15.86 10.61 1.57
N LEU A 76 15.30 9.47 2.01
CA LEU A 76 15.38 8.23 1.24
C LEU A 76 14.62 8.33 -0.09
N ILE A 77 13.44 8.96 -0.10
CA ILE A 77 12.64 9.24 -1.30
C ILE A 77 13.43 10.14 -2.27
N GLU A 78 14.06 11.20 -1.78
CA GLU A 78 14.86 12.11 -2.59
C GLU A 78 16.13 11.49 -3.16
N ASP A 79 16.83 10.66 -2.37
CA ASP A 79 18.06 9.99 -2.80
C ASP A 79 17.78 8.90 -3.85
N THR A 80 16.74 8.09 -3.62
CA THR A 80 16.42 6.94 -4.50
C THR A 80 15.56 7.32 -5.70
N LYS A 81 14.96 8.53 -5.69
CA LYS A 81 14.04 9.00 -6.74
C LYS A 81 12.87 8.05 -7.00
N VAL A 82 12.41 7.33 -5.98
CA VAL A 82 11.20 6.53 -6.09
C VAL A 82 10.00 7.42 -6.38
N THR A 83 9.16 6.99 -7.31
CA THR A 83 8.02 7.78 -7.81
C THR A 83 6.68 7.28 -7.31
N THR A 84 6.57 5.98 -7.01
CA THR A 84 5.33 5.33 -6.58
C THR A 84 5.45 4.73 -5.18
N LEU A 85 4.30 4.51 -4.53
CA LEU A 85 4.26 3.78 -3.25
C LEU A 85 4.85 2.37 -3.39
N SER A 86 4.53 1.68 -4.48
CA SER A 86 5.07 0.35 -4.77
C SER A 86 6.60 0.33 -4.83
N ASP A 87 7.22 1.36 -5.41
CA ASP A 87 8.68 1.48 -5.44
C ASP A 87 9.27 1.84 -4.07
N ALA A 88 8.61 2.74 -3.34
CA ALA A 88 9.02 3.11 -2.00
C ALA A 88 9.01 1.89 -1.05
N LEU A 89 7.98 1.06 -1.11
CA LEU A 89 7.85 -0.13 -0.26
C LEU A 89 8.94 -1.18 -0.51
N ARG A 90 9.57 -1.22 -1.69
CA ARG A 90 10.72 -2.12 -1.96
C ARG A 90 11.96 -1.78 -1.15
N THR A 91 12.03 -0.58 -0.58
CA THR A 91 13.14 -0.19 0.33
C THR A 91 12.98 -0.75 1.74
N VAL A 92 11.86 -1.42 2.04
CA VAL A 92 11.58 -2.04 3.34
C VAL A 92 11.59 -3.57 3.19
N PRO A 93 12.48 -4.30 3.87
CA PRO A 93 12.54 -5.75 3.76
C PRO A 93 11.29 -6.42 4.34
N GLY A 94 10.94 -7.61 3.81
CA GLY A 94 9.76 -8.36 4.22
C GLY A 94 8.45 -7.88 3.61
N ILE A 95 8.46 -6.85 2.77
CA ILE A 95 7.31 -6.40 2.00
C ILE A 95 7.42 -6.94 0.57
N THR A 96 6.35 -7.55 0.09
CA THR A 96 6.18 -7.96 -1.30
C THR A 96 4.97 -7.30 -1.91
N LEU A 97 4.85 -7.36 -3.22
CA LEU A 97 3.70 -6.86 -3.97
C LEU A 97 2.99 -8.05 -4.63
N GLY A 98 1.69 -8.14 -4.44
CA GLY A 98 0.86 -9.16 -5.08
C GLY A 98 0.37 -8.75 -6.47
N ALA A 99 -0.11 -9.73 -7.21
CA ALA A 99 -0.86 -9.57 -8.45
C ALA A 99 -2.22 -10.26 -8.34
N GLY A 100 -3.17 -9.92 -9.21
CA GLY A 100 -4.49 -10.54 -9.21
C GLY A 100 -5.38 -10.07 -10.35
N GLU A 101 -6.59 -10.61 -10.42
CA GLU A 101 -7.57 -10.28 -11.45
C GLU A 101 -8.57 -9.21 -11.03
N GLY A 102 -8.58 -8.82 -9.77
CA GLY A 102 -9.45 -7.78 -9.24
C GLY A 102 -8.67 -6.57 -8.76
N GLY A 103 -9.37 -5.50 -8.40
CA GLY A 103 -8.76 -4.32 -7.85
C GLY A 103 -7.88 -3.58 -8.85
N ASN A 104 -6.63 -3.39 -8.49
CA ASN A 104 -5.64 -2.73 -9.33
C ASN A 104 -4.58 -3.72 -9.82
N PRO A 105 -4.63 -4.19 -11.09
CA PRO A 105 -3.71 -5.22 -11.57
C PRO A 105 -2.23 -4.81 -11.54
N ASN A 106 -1.94 -3.50 -11.74
CA ASN A 106 -0.58 -2.97 -11.72
C ASN A 106 -0.25 -2.12 -10.48
N GLY A 107 -1.18 -2.00 -9.53
CA GLY A 107 -1.08 -1.04 -8.44
C GLY A 107 -0.55 -1.59 -7.14
N ASP A 108 -0.88 -0.82 -6.11
CA ASP A 108 -0.41 -1.06 -4.75
C ASP A 108 -1.16 -2.23 -4.13
N ARG A 109 -0.52 -3.39 -4.09
CA ARG A 109 -1.03 -4.60 -3.43
C ARG A 109 0.01 -5.15 -2.46
N PRO A 110 0.32 -4.42 -1.38
CA PRO A 110 1.37 -4.79 -0.46
C PRO A 110 0.98 -5.98 0.41
N PHE A 111 1.98 -6.84 0.68
CA PHE A 111 1.96 -7.88 1.69
C PHE A 111 3.02 -7.55 2.73
N ILE A 112 2.62 -7.48 3.99
CA ILE A 112 3.49 -7.23 5.13
C ILE A 112 3.45 -8.47 6.02
N ARG A 113 4.62 -9.00 6.39
CA ARG A 113 4.73 -10.23 7.18
C ARG A 113 3.85 -11.37 6.63
N GLY A 114 3.73 -11.46 5.28
CA GLY A 114 3.00 -12.52 4.59
C GLY A 114 1.49 -12.33 4.44
N TYR A 115 0.92 -11.26 4.97
CA TYR A 115 -0.51 -10.98 4.85
C TYR A 115 -0.78 -9.74 4.02
N SER A 116 -1.88 -9.77 3.24
CA SER A 116 -2.32 -8.63 2.45
C SER A 116 -2.57 -7.41 3.34
N SER A 117 -2.07 -6.26 2.92
CA SER A 117 -2.28 -4.97 3.55
C SER A 117 -2.89 -3.95 2.59
N GLU A 118 -3.50 -4.40 1.49
CA GLU A 118 -4.17 -3.55 0.49
C GLU A 118 -5.30 -2.72 1.13
N SER A 119 -6.10 -3.33 2.01
CA SER A 119 -7.15 -2.65 2.77
C SER A 119 -6.66 -1.81 3.96
N SER A 120 -5.35 -1.79 4.21
CA SER A 120 -4.72 -1.16 5.38
C SER A 120 -3.76 -0.05 4.99
N VAL A 121 -4.09 0.69 3.92
CA VAL A 121 -3.39 1.90 3.49
C VAL A 121 -4.15 3.12 4.00
N TYR A 122 -3.42 4.06 4.60
CA TYR A 122 -3.91 5.28 5.21
C TYR A 122 -3.21 6.49 4.61
N VAL A 123 -3.90 7.62 4.62
CA VAL A 123 -3.34 8.95 4.34
C VAL A 123 -3.64 9.82 5.57
N ASP A 124 -2.58 10.32 6.20
CA ASP A 124 -2.65 11.14 7.42
C ASP A 124 -3.48 10.47 8.55
N GLY A 125 -3.37 9.13 8.66
CA GLY A 125 -4.08 8.34 9.66
C GLY A 125 -5.53 7.98 9.32
N ILE A 126 -6.07 8.44 8.20
CA ILE A 126 -7.41 8.12 7.70
C ILE A 126 -7.31 7.04 6.63
N ARG A 127 -8.17 6.01 6.71
CA ARG A 127 -8.17 4.89 5.74
C ARG A 127 -8.43 5.36 4.32
N ASN A 128 -7.58 4.90 3.40
CA ASN A 128 -7.68 5.11 1.97
C ASN A 128 -7.40 3.79 1.23
N SER A 129 -8.33 2.86 1.29
CA SER A 129 -8.16 1.48 0.81
C SER A 129 -8.61 1.26 -0.64
N THR A 130 -8.90 2.32 -1.39
CA THR A 130 -9.26 2.19 -2.81
C THR A 130 -8.11 1.67 -3.66
N SER A 131 -8.45 0.90 -4.70
CA SER A 131 -7.48 0.33 -5.64
C SER A 131 -6.88 1.41 -6.54
N GLN A 132 -5.63 1.78 -6.31
CA GLN A 132 -4.96 2.85 -7.05
C GLN A 132 -3.44 2.64 -7.15
N ASN A 133 -2.81 3.42 -8.04
CA ASN A 133 -1.36 3.60 -8.12
C ASN A 133 -1.01 4.91 -7.42
N ARG A 134 -0.48 4.85 -6.20
CA ARG A 134 -0.15 6.06 -5.43
C ARG A 134 1.21 6.60 -5.85
N GLU A 135 1.23 7.91 -6.11
CA GLU A 135 2.42 8.68 -6.44
C GLU A 135 3.02 9.34 -5.19
N MET A 136 4.35 9.51 -5.18
CA MET A 136 5.09 10.05 -4.03
C MET A 136 5.26 11.57 -4.07
N PHE A 137 4.82 12.29 -5.12
CA PHE A 137 5.08 13.73 -5.29
C PHE A 137 4.54 14.60 -4.14
N ALA A 138 3.40 14.24 -3.57
CA ALA A 138 2.73 14.95 -2.48
C ALA A 138 2.90 14.27 -1.11
N VAL A 139 3.88 13.36 -0.97
CA VAL A 139 4.15 12.59 0.25
C VAL A 139 5.43 13.08 0.90
N GLU A 140 5.39 13.36 2.21
CA GLU A 140 6.55 13.77 3.01
C GLU A 140 7.34 12.54 3.48
N GLN A 141 6.65 11.50 3.94
CA GLN A 141 7.22 10.22 4.37
C GLN A 141 6.16 9.11 4.32
N VAL A 142 6.62 7.85 4.34
CA VAL A 142 5.75 6.68 4.45
C VAL A 142 6.10 5.92 5.72
N GLU A 143 5.10 5.63 6.54
CA GLU A 143 5.25 4.87 7.78
C GLU A 143 4.64 3.48 7.60
N VAL A 144 5.43 2.45 7.88
CA VAL A 144 5.00 1.05 7.82
C VAL A 144 4.99 0.48 9.23
N SER A 145 3.82 0.29 9.79
CA SER A 145 3.62 -0.39 11.06
C SER A 145 3.45 -1.88 10.80
N LYS A 146 4.28 -2.73 11.40
CA LYS A 146 4.29 -4.17 11.15
C LYS A 146 3.57 -4.95 12.26
N GLY A 147 2.96 -6.08 11.88
CA GLY A 147 2.13 -6.90 12.75
C GLY A 147 0.71 -6.37 12.94
N SER A 148 -0.13 -7.10 13.68
CA SER A 148 -1.53 -6.74 13.95
C SER A 148 -1.67 -5.31 14.45
N SER A 149 -2.58 -4.53 13.87
CA SER A 149 -2.70 -3.07 14.10
C SER A 149 -4.14 -2.56 14.08
N SER A 150 -5.15 -3.42 14.22
CA SER A 150 -6.54 -2.97 14.18
C SER A 150 -6.93 -2.03 15.34
N SER A 151 -6.21 -2.09 16.47
CA SER A 151 -6.36 -1.11 17.56
C SER A 151 -6.02 0.33 17.13
N LEU A 152 -5.14 0.51 16.15
CA LEU A 152 -4.76 1.81 15.59
C LEU A 152 -5.67 2.24 14.44
N GLY A 153 -5.94 1.33 13.50
CA GLY A 153 -6.54 1.66 12.21
C GLY A 153 -7.89 1.01 11.90
N GLY A 154 -8.42 0.19 12.81
CA GLY A 154 -9.63 -0.62 12.57
C GLY A 154 -9.35 -1.88 11.77
N GLY A 155 -10.37 -2.55 11.29
CA GLY A 155 -10.31 -3.85 10.62
C GLY A 155 -9.30 -3.92 9.46
N GLY A 156 -8.83 -5.14 9.13
CA GLY A 156 -7.99 -5.42 7.95
C GLY A 156 -6.48 -5.44 8.18
N SER A 157 -5.96 -4.84 9.24
CA SER A 157 -4.51 -4.69 9.49
C SER A 157 -3.90 -5.95 10.13
N VAL A 158 -3.87 -7.07 9.41
CA VAL A 158 -3.37 -8.36 9.92
C VAL A 158 -1.83 -8.38 9.99
N GLY A 159 -1.17 -8.17 8.85
CA GLY A 159 0.30 -8.19 8.75
C GLY A 159 0.93 -6.85 9.05
N GLY A 160 0.18 -5.77 8.95
CA GLY A 160 0.61 -4.41 9.16
C GLY A 160 -0.24 -3.38 8.42
N SER A 161 0.16 -2.12 8.56
CA SER A 161 -0.48 -0.98 7.89
C SER A 161 0.55 -0.01 7.32
N ILE A 162 0.13 0.74 6.32
CA ILE A 162 0.95 1.74 5.62
C ILE A 162 0.24 3.08 5.76
N ASN A 163 0.97 4.11 6.21
CA ASN A 163 0.45 5.46 6.35
C ASN A 163 1.31 6.44 5.55
N LEU A 164 0.70 7.14 4.59
CA LEU A 164 1.33 8.19 3.81
C LEU A 164 1.10 9.52 4.51
N ILE A 165 2.15 10.29 4.72
CA ILE A 165 2.09 11.62 5.32
C ILE A 165 2.10 12.67 4.21
N SER A 166 1.03 13.46 4.14
CA SER A 166 0.84 14.46 3.09
C SER A 166 1.72 15.69 3.30
N LYS A 167 2.17 16.26 2.20
CA LYS A 167 2.78 17.59 2.17
C LYS A 167 1.68 18.65 2.29
N VAL A 168 1.66 19.38 3.40
CA VAL A 168 0.70 20.46 3.67
C VAL A 168 1.39 21.79 3.95
N ALA A 169 0.65 22.89 3.88
CA ALA A 169 1.13 24.23 4.16
C ALA A 169 1.67 24.34 5.59
N LYS A 170 2.84 24.96 5.74
CA LYS A 170 3.58 25.07 6.99
C LYS A 170 4.24 26.45 7.14
N LYS A 171 4.73 26.75 8.33
CA LYS A 171 5.47 27.97 8.62
C LYS A 171 6.78 28.04 7.83
N GLY A 172 7.14 29.25 7.39
CA GLY A 172 8.34 29.54 6.62
C GLY A 172 8.17 29.34 5.12
N ASP A 173 8.99 30.04 4.35
CA ASP A 173 9.01 29.97 2.88
C ASP A 173 9.91 28.82 2.43
N SER A 174 9.49 28.10 1.40
CA SER A 174 10.33 27.14 0.69
C SER A 174 9.85 26.94 -0.74
N LEU A 175 10.80 26.72 -1.64
CA LEU A 175 10.54 26.34 -3.02
C LEU A 175 11.50 25.21 -3.41
N GLU A 176 10.97 24.05 -3.65
CA GLU A 176 11.73 22.88 -4.07
C GLU A 176 11.19 22.40 -5.43
N GLY A 177 12.06 21.92 -6.31
CA GLY A 177 11.62 21.37 -7.57
C GLY A 177 12.68 20.54 -8.25
N SER A 178 12.25 19.78 -9.24
CA SER A 178 13.08 18.86 -9.99
C SER A 178 12.62 18.77 -11.44
N VAL A 179 13.57 18.83 -12.37
CA VAL A 179 13.38 18.47 -13.78
C VAL A 179 14.25 17.24 -14.04
N GLN A 180 13.65 16.20 -14.59
CA GLN A 180 14.31 14.90 -14.74
C GLN A 180 14.12 14.38 -16.16
N GLY A 181 15.17 13.76 -16.69
CA GLY A 181 15.16 13.06 -17.96
C GLY A 181 16.01 11.79 -17.88
N GLY A 182 15.69 10.79 -18.66
CA GLY A 182 16.40 9.52 -18.56
C GLY A 182 16.20 8.57 -19.73
N THR A 183 16.65 7.34 -19.57
CA THR A 183 16.38 6.26 -20.50
C THR A 183 14.87 5.95 -20.57
N ASP A 184 14.45 5.20 -21.59
CA ASP A 184 13.07 4.74 -21.76
C ASP A 184 12.06 5.92 -21.77
N ASP A 185 12.43 7.01 -22.46
CA ASP A 185 11.67 8.24 -22.61
C ASP A 185 11.21 8.86 -21.27
N TYR A 186 12.05 8.70 -20.21
CA TYR A 186 11.73 9.19 -18.88
C TYR A 186 11.78 10.71 -18.83
N GLN A 187 10.66 11.30 -18.46
CA GLN A 187 10.47 12.74 -18.30
C GLN A 187 9.63 12.99 -17.04
N ARG A 188 10.14 13.76 -16.11
CA ARG A 188 9.41 14.14 -14.89
C ARG A 188 9.72 15.55 -14.48
N ILE A 189 8.69 16.27 -14.08
CA ILE A 189 8.79 17.57 -13.45
C ILE A 189 8.02 17.55 -12.13
N THR A 190 8.61 18.13 -11.09
CA THR A 190 7.95 18.37 -9.80
C THR A 190 8.24 19.77 -9.33
N LEU A 191 7.25 20.42 -8.73
CA LEU A 191 7.40 21.72 -8.07
C LEU A 191 6.62 21.69 -6.76
N ASP A 192 7.24 22.14 -5.67
CA ASP A 192 6.70 22.20 -4.31
C ASP A 192 7.00 23.57 -3.72
N GLY A 193 6.03 24.44 -3.69
CA GLY A 193 6.14 25.80 -3.19
C GLY A 193 5.30 25.99 -1.94
N ASN A 194 5.93 26.42 -0.83
CA ASN A 194 5.28 26.81 0.41
C ASN A 194 5.55 28.29 0.68
N LYS A 195 4.51 29.05 0.91
CA LYS A 195 4.58 30.48 1.25
C LYS A 195 3.93 30.74 2.60
N ASP A 196 4.69 31.30 3.51
CA ASP A 196 4.20 31.87 4.76
C ASP A 196 3.79 33.33 4.49
N PHE A 197 2.49 33.61 4.65
CA PHE A 197 1.94 34.96 4.44
C PHE A 197 2.04 35.84 5.70
N GLY A 198 2.56 35.29 6.81
CA GLY A 198 2.50 35.89 8.12
C GLY A 198 1.13 35.80 8.77
N ASN A 199 0.99 36.36 9.97
CA ASN A 199 -0.28 36.33 10.75
C ASN A 199 -0.89 34.94 10.92
N GLY A 200 -0.06 33.90 10.94
CA GLY A 200 -0.49 32.52 11.12
C GLY A 200 -1.10 31.87 9.88
N ILE A 201 -0.88 32.40 8.68
CA ILE A 201 -1.41 31.86 7.44
C ILE A 201 -0.27 31.40 6.54
N ALA A 202 -0.34 30.16 6.04
CA ALA A 202 0.56 29.65 5.02
C ALA A 202 -0.20 28.89 3.93
N GLY A 203 0.32 28.93 2.70
CA GLY A 203 -0.18 28.18 1.56
C GLY A 203 0.92 27.32 0.94
N ARG A 204 0.57 26.12 0.46
CA ARG A 204 1.49 25.24 -0.26
C ARG A 204 0.82 24.69 -1.51
N VAL A 205 1.57 24.53 -2.57
CA VAL A 205 1.13 23.86 -3.81
C VAL A 205 2.24 22.92 -4.25
N VAL A 206 1.88 21.67 -4.48
CA VAL A 206 2.77 20.65 -5.06
C VAL A 206 2.18 20.21 -6.39
N VAL A 207 2.99 20.19 -7.46
CA VAL A 207 2.57 19.74 -8.79
C VAL A 207 3.55 18.73 -9.37
N MET A 208 3.03 17.86 -10.23
CA MET A 208 3.82 16.82 -10.90
C MET A 208 3.26 16.55 -12.29
N GLY A 209 4.18 16.39 -13.25
CA GLY A 209 3.95 15.76 -14.54
C GLY A 209 4.96 14.66 -14.77
N HIS A 210 4.54 13.52 -15.36
CA HIS A 210 5.40 12.35 -15.55
C HIS A 210 5.02 11.57 -16.79
N HIS A 211 6.04 11.14 -17.52
CA HIS A 211 5.95 10.22 -18.65
C HIS A 211 7.18 9.32 -18.68
N ASN A 212 7.01 8.02 -18.91
CA ASN A 212 8.08 7.10 -19.30
C ASN A 212 7.51 5.82 -19.91
N ASN A 213 8.36 5.11 -20.65
CA ASN A 213 8.15 3.70 -20.99
C ASN A 213 8.73 2.80 -19.90
N LYS A 214 8.20 1.59 -19.73
CA LYS A 214 8.75 0.62 -18.79
C LYS A 214 10.15 0.19 -19.26
N ALA A 215 11.14 0.39 -18.39
CA ALA A 215 12.54 0.12 -18.74
C ALA A 215 12.77 -1.32 -19.19
N GLY A 216 13.46 -1.46 -20.32
CA GLY A 216 13.77 -2.74 -20.94
C GLY A 216 12.70 -3.32 -21.87
N GLN A 217 11.54 -2.67 -22.05
CA GLN A 217 10.47 -3.12 -22.94
C GLN A 217 10.44 -2.39 -24.31
N GLY A 218 11.04 -1.21 -24.41
CA GLY A 218 10.98 -0.35 -25.60
C GLY A 218 9.67 0.43 -25.75
N ASP A 219 9.53 1.19 -26.85
CA ASP A 219 8.48 2.20 -27.01
C ASP A 219 7.08 1.63 -27.32
N ASP A 220 7.00 0.38 -27.74
CA ASP A 220 5.76 -0.25 -28.19
C ASP A 220 5.11 -1.15 -27.14
N ALA A 221 5.40 -0.90 -25.87
CA ALA A 221 4.96 -1.70 -24.74
C ALA A 221 4.28 -0.84 -23.65
N THR A 222 4.59 -1.10 -22.40
CA THR A 222 4.04 -0.40 -21.24
C THR A 222 4.50 1.05 -21.19
N GLU A 223 3.55 1.96 -21.08
CA GLU A 223 3.75 3.40 -21.01
C GLU A 223 3.02 3.96 -19.79
N TYR A 224 3.61 4.92 -19.10
CA TYR A 224 3.05 5.60 -17.93
C TYR A 224 2.90 7.10 -18.22
N LYS A 225 1.69 7.62 -18.06
CA LYS A 225 1.36 9.06 -18.21
C LYS A 225 0.61 9.53 -16.97
N ARG A 226 1.19 10.45 -16.21
CA ARG A 226 0.64 10.88 -14.94
C ARG A 226 0.76 12.37 -14.73
N ALA A 227 -0.25 12.95 -14.09
CA ALA A 227 -0.24 14.35 -13.67
C ALA A 227 -0.96 14.50 -12.34
N GLY A 228 -0.41 15.32 -11.45
CA GLY A 228 -0.98 15.54 -10.14
C GLY A 228 -0.77 16.95 -9.60
N ILE A 229 -1.67 17.35 -8.69
CA ILE A 229 -1.59 18.61 -7.95
C ILE A 229 -2.10 18.41 -6.52
N ALA A 230 -1.43 19.06 -5.55
CA ALA A 230 -1.81 19.02 -4.14
C ALA A 230 -1.68 20.42 -3.51
N PRO A 231 -2.70 21.29 -3.61
CA PRO A 231 -2.76 22.55 -2.90
C PRO A 231 -3.22 22.35 -1.45
N SER A 232 -2.72 23.21 -0.54
CA SER A 232 -3.18 23.29 0.84
C SER A 232 -3.03 24.70 1.40
N ILE A 233 -3.82 25.03 2.41
CA ILE A 233 -3.75 26.27 3.16
C ILE A 233 -3.94 25.98 4.64
N THR A 234 -3.13 26.56 5.49
CA THR A 234 -3.22 26.45 6.95
C THR A 234 -3.42 27.83 7.57
N PHE A 235 -4.38 27.93 8.46
CA PHE A 235 -4.69 29.12 9.26
C PHE A 235 -4.36 28.85 10.73
N GLY A 236 -4.05 29.91 11.47
CA GLY A 236 -3.83 29.84 12.90
C GLY A 236 -2.49 29.19 13.30
N LEU A 237 -1.51 29.17 12.41
CA LEU A 237 -0.13 28.76 12.76
C LEU A 237 0.35 29.57 13.98
N ASP A 238 0.99 28.90 14.94
CA ASP A 238 1.45 29.49 16.21
C ASP A 238 0.29 29.98 17.14
N THR A 239 -0.94 29.58 16.90
CA THR A 239 -2.08 29.86 17.80
C THR A 239 -2.68 28.55 18.35
N ALA A 240 -3.52 28.68 19.39
CA ALA A 240 -4.20 27.52 19.97
C ALA A 240 -5.20 26.87 19.01
N THR A 241 -5.72 27.59 18.02
CA THR A 241 -6.68 27.07 17.05
C THR A 241 -6.08 27.09 15.65
N ARG A 242 -6.01 25.95 15.02
CA ARG A 242 -5.46 25.76 13.67
C ARG A 242 -6.47 25.08 12.77
N ALA A 243 -6.51 25.50 11.51
CA ALA A 243 -7.32 24.88 10.46
C ALA A 243 -6.48 24.65 9.22
N THR A 244 -6.43 23.40 8.73
CA THR A 244 -5.75 23.05 7.47
C THR A 244 -6.77 22.52 6.50
N LEU A 245 -6.82 23.10 5.31
CA LEU A 245 -7.56 22.60 4.16
C LEU A 245 -6.57 22.11 3.12
N SER A 246 -6.76 20.90 2.63
CA SER A 246 -5.93 20.35 1.58
C SER A 246 -6.78 19.62 0.54
N TYR A 247 -6.25 19.60 -0.68
CA TYR A 247 -6.83 18.85 -1.78
C TYR A 247 -5.72 18.12 -2.53
N TYR A 248 -5.98 16.88 -2.91
CA TYR A 248 -5.08 16.06 -3.72
C TYR A 248 -5.81 15.61 -4.97
N TYR A 249 -5.17 15.73 -6.12
CA TYR A 249 -5.65 15.21 -7.39
C TYR A 249 -4.54 14.48 -8.11
N LEU A 250 -4.81 13.28 -8.58
CA LEU A 250 -3.93 12.48 -9.43
C LEU A 250 -4.73 11.88 -10.57
N LYS A 251 -4.23 12.04 -11.79
CA LYS A 251 -4.71 11.35 -12.98
C LYS A 251 -3.61 10.52 -13.59
N THR A 252 -3.92 9.26 -13.92
CA THR A 252 -3.02 8.35 -14.63
C THR A 252 -3.70 7.81 -15.88
N ASP A 253 -2.92 7.64 -16.94
CA ASP A 253 -3.31 6.98 -18.19
C ASP A 253 -2.16 6.04 -18.57
N ASP A 254 -2.21 4.84 -18.04
CA ASP A 254 -1.14 3.86 -18.13
C ASP A 254 -1.51 2.74 -19.12
N THR A 255 -0.54 2.20 -19.84
CA THR A 255 -0.69 0.94 -20.58
C THR A 255 -0.27 -0.21 -19.65
N PRO A 256 -1.19 -1.11 -19.27
CA PRO A 256 -0.90 -2.15 -18.29
C PRO A 256 -0.08 -3.30 -18.85
N ASP A 257 0.71 -3.96 -17.97
CA ASP A 257 1.48 -5.16 -18.26
C ASP A 257 1.22 -6.24 -17.20
N ALA A 258 0.70 -7.39 -17.60
CA ALA A 258 0.56 -8.54 -16.71
C ALA A 258 1.89 -9.28 -16.51
N GLY A 259 2.79 -9.22 -17.49
CA GLY A 259 4.02 -9.98 -17.51
C GLY A 259 3.93 -11.25 -18.35
N VAL A 260 4.52 -12.34 -17.87
CA VAL A 260 4.66 -13.61 -18.62
C VAL A 260 3.91 -14.76 -17.95
N PRO A 261 3.36 -15.72 -18.73
CA PRO A 261 2.70 -16.88 -18.15
C PRO A 261 3.68 -17.82 -17.45
N TYR A 262 3.15 -18.64 -16.53
CA TYR A 262 3.92 -19.76 -15.95
C TYR A 262 4.02 -20.93 -16.94
N ASN A 263 5.08 -21.74 -16.79
CA ASN A 263 5.32 -22.90 -17.63
C ASN A 263 4.50 -24.14 -17.23
N ASN A 264 3.62 -24.03 -16.28
CA ASN A 264 2.65 -25.06 -15.85
C ASN A 264 1.21 -24.53 -15.84
N PRO A 265 0.69 -23.96 -16.94
CA PRO A 265 -0.70 -23.57 -17.03
C PRO A 265 -1.58 -24.80 -16.70
N ASN A 266 -2.72 -24.58 -16.03
CA ASN A 266 -3.56 -25.68 -15.53
C ASN A 266 -2.82 -26.74 -14.68
N ASN A 267 -1.69 -26.37 -14.05
CA ASN A 267 -0.86 -27.28 -13.23
C ASN A 267 -0.36 -28.51 -14.00
N TYR A 268 0.02 -28.37 -15.27
CA TYR A 268 0.64 -29.42 -16.04
C TYR A 268 1.87 -29.96 -15.29
N ALA A 269 1.90 -31.28 -15.07
CA ALA A 269 2.93 -31.94 -14.27
C ALA A 269 4.36 -31.77 -14.84
N ALA A 270 4.47 -31.60 -16.15
CA ALA A 270 5.76 -31.40 -16.82
C ALA A 270 6.35 -29.99 -16.61
N GLY A 271 5.56 -29.01 -16.20
CA GLY A 271 6.03 -27.67 -15.94
C GLY A 271 6.60 -27.51 -14.54
N SER A 272 7.67 -26.73 -14.38
CA SER A 272 8.32 -26.51 -13.09
C SER A 272 7.64 -25.45 -12.21
N GLY A 273 6.65 -24.72 -12.76
CA GLY A 273 5.94 -23.64 -12.07
C GLY A 273 6.63 -22.27 -12.09
N LYS A 274 7.71 -22.13 -12.87
CA LYS A 274 8.36 -20.86 -13.14
C LYS A 274 7.64 -20.08 -14.24
N PRO A 275 7.85 -18.74 -14.33
CA PRO A 275 7.56 -18.00 -15.56
C PRO A 275 8.28 -18.62 -16.77
N ILE A 276 7.67 -18.55 -17.96
CA ILE A 276 8.27 -19.09 -19.18
C ILE A 276 9.60 -18.41 -19.50
N ASP A 277 10.50 -19.16 -20.11
CA ASP A 277 11.83 -18.67 -20.51
C ASP A 277 11.76 -17.99 -21.89
N VAL A 278 11.53 -16.69 -21.87
CA VAL A 278 11.44 -15.82 -23.04
C VAL A 278 12.33 -14.60 -22.82
N LYS A 279 12.52 -13.79 -23.87
CA LYS A 279 13.35 -12.59 -23.83
C LYS A 279 12.90 -11.66 -22.68
N GLN A 280 13.86 -11.08 -21.95
CA GLN A 280 13.61 -10.03 -20.97
C GLN A 280 12.92 -8.83 -21.65
N GLY A 281 11.95 -8.24 -20.94
CA GLY A 281 11.17 -7.12 -21.45
C GLY A 281 10.12 -7.51 -22.50
N ILE A 282 9.82 -8.80 -22.69
CA ILE A 282 8.76 -9.23 -23.59
C ILE A 282 7.40 -8.69 -23.13
N TYR A 283 6.59 -8.20 -24.07
CA TYR A 283 5.28 -7.62 -23.79
C TYR A 283 4.18 -8.30 -24.60
N TYR A 284 3.24 -8.95 -23.92
CA TYR A 284 2.10 -9.65 -24.53
C TYR A 284 0.84 -8.82 -24.62
N GLY A 285 0.85 -7.57 -24.14
CA GLY A 285 -0.28 -6.66 -24.21
C GLY A 285 -0.66 -6.24 -25.63
N TRP A 286 -1.75 -5.51 -25.76
CA TRP A 286 -2.32 -5.08 -27.02
C TRP A 286 -2.62 -3.58 -26.97
N LYS A 287 -1.73 -2.74 -27.52
CA LYS A 287 -1.76 -1.27 -27.38
C LYS A 287 -3.07 -0.63 -27.86
N ASP A 288 -3.65 -1.13 -28.95
CA ASP A 288 -4.90 -0.59 -29.49
C ASP A 288 -6.14 -0.93 -28.64
N ARG A 289 -6.01 -1.89 -27.71
CA ARG A 289 -7.10 -2.38 -26.87
C ARG A 289 -6.89 -2.04 -25.39
N ASP A 290 -5.67 -2.23 -24.88
CA ASP A 290 -5.38 -2.22 -23.46
C ASP A 290 -5.15 -0.81 -22.92
N PHE A 291 -5.74 -0.52 -21.78
CA PHE A 291 -5.54 0.74 -21.06
C PHE A 291 -5.84 0.56 -19.56
N GLN A 292 -5.25 1.42 -18.75
CA GLN A 292 -5.62 1.60 -17.34
C GLN A 292 -5.66 3.10 -17.04
N LYS A 293 -6.86 3.60 -16.73
CA LYS A 293 -7.10 5.02 -16.43
C LYS A 293 -7.59 5.15 -14.99
N GLN A 294 -6.88 5.96 -14.21
CA GLN A 294 -7.27 6.25 -12.84
C GLN A 294 -7.38 7.74 -12.60
N GLU A 295 -8.30 8.12 -11.73
CA GLU A 295 -8.50 9.48 -11.25
C GLU A 295 -8.78 9.42 -9.76
N ASN A 296 -7.92 10.04 -8.95
CA ASN A 296 -8.00 10.01 -7.50
C ASN A 296 -8.06 11.44 -6.97
N GLN A 297 -9.03 11.71 -6.08
CA GLN A 297 -9.25 13.00 -5.47
C GLN A 297 -9.43 12.80 -3.96
N ILE A 298 -8.78 13.63 -3.16
CA ILE A 298 -8.91 13.62 -1.70
C ILE A 298 -9.02 15.06 -1.23
N GLY A 299 -10.13 15.42 -0.61
CA GLY A 299 -10.33 16.70 0.08
C GLY A 299 -10.30 16.49 1.58
N THR A 300 -9.48 17.25 2.30
CA THR A 300 -9.33 17.12 3.75
C THR A 300 -9.55 18.47 4.44
N ILE A 301 -10.30 18.47 5.52
CA ILE A 301 -10.43 19.57 6.47
C ILE A 301 -9.95 19.04 7.81
N LYS A 302 -8.89 19.62 8.36
CA LYS A 302 -8.37 19.32 9.70
C LYS A 302 -8.47 20.54 10.57
N LEU A 303 -9.17 20.41 11.71
CA LEU A 303 -9.29 21.43 12.74
C LEU A 303 -8.59 20.94 13.99
N GLU A 304 -7.80 21.79 14.63
CA GLU A 304 -7.09 21.49 15.87
C GLU A 304 -7.27 22.65 16.84
N HIS A 305 -7.54 22.32 18.11
CA HIS A 305 -7.66 23.30 19.18
C HIS A 305 -6.95 22.82 20.45
N ASP A 306 -5.97 23.56 20.91
CA ASP A 306 -5.27 23.28 22.15
C ASP A 306 -6.17 23.69 23.32
N LEU A 307 -6.78 22.70 23.99
CA LEU A 307 -7.64 22.92 25.17
C LEU A 307 -6.78 23.35 26.35
N THR A 308 -5.57 22.83 26.44
CA THR A 308 -4.51 23.20 27.38
C THR A 308 -3.17 23.14 26.69
N ASP A 309 -2.08 23.54 27.37
CA ASP A 309 -0.72 23.39 26.82
C ASP A 309 -0.32 21.93 26.55
N SER A 310 -1.07 20.95 27.08
CA SER A 310 -0.75 19.52 26.99
C SER A 310 -1.85 18.66 26.34
N ILE A 311 -3.00 19.23 25.99
CA ILE A 311 -4.14 18.48 25.43
C ILE A 311 -4.70 19.22 24.21
N THR A 312 -4.75 18.55 23.08
CA THR A 312 -5.29 19.04 21.80
C THR A 312 -6.51 18.22 21.41
N LEU A 313 -7.61 18.91 21.10
CA LEU A 313 -8.77 18.36 20.40
C LEU A 313 -8.58 18.53 18.90
N SER A 314 -8.76 17.48 18.14
CA SER A 314 -8.69 17.53 16.68
C SER A 314 -9.90 16.89 16.02
N ASN A 315 -10.34 17.46 14.90
CA ASN A 315 -11.30 16.84 14.00
C ASN A 315 -10.73 16.81 12.58
N THR A 316 -10.81 15.67 11.92
CA THR A 316 -10.36 15.49 10.55
C THR A 316 -11.47 14.89 9.72
N ALA A 317 -12.00 15.67 8.77
CA ALA A 317 -13.00 15.24 7.81
C ALA A 317 -12.36 15.07 6.44
N VAL A 318 -12.56 13.90 5.82
CA VAL A 318 -11.99 13.55 4.52
C VAL A 318 -13.09 13.08 3.59
N TYR A 319 -13.15 13.65 2.39
CA TYR A 319 -13.93 13.12 1.27
C TYR A 319 -12.97 12.69 0.16
N SER A 320 -13.12 11.47 -0.32
CA SER A 320 -12.33 10.99 -1.45
C SER A 320 -13.19 10.40 -2.55
N LYS A 321 -12.69 10.53 -3.77
CA LYS A 321 -13.26 9.91 -4.97
C LYS A 321 -12.16 9.23 -5.75
N SER A 322 -12.37 7.96 -6.08
CA SER A 322 -11.45 7.15 -6.87
C SER A 322 -12.18 6.56 -8.06
N LYS A 323 -11.55 6.63 -9.24
CA LYS A 323 -11.99 5.92 -10.44
C LYS A 323 -10.87 5.03 -10.93
N ASN A 324 -11.18 3.78 -11.25
CA ASN A 324 -10.22 2.83 -11.79
C ASN A 324 -10.88 2.04 -12.93
N ASN A 325 -10.48 2.33 -14.16
CA ASN A 325 -11.06 1.78 -15.37
C ASN A 325 -9.96 1.11 -16.20
N TYR A 326 -10.13 -0.16 -16.54
CA TYR A 326 -9.14 -0.85 -17.35
C TYR A 326 -9.72 -1.91 -18.27
N VAL A 327 -9.01 -2.12 -19.37
CA VAL A 327 -8.97 -3.33 -20.17
C VAL A 327 -7.51 -3.75 -20.27
N TRP A 328 -7.17 -4.97 -19.89
CA TRP A 328 -5.80 -5.43 -19.93
C TRP A 328 -5.68 -6.88 -20.37
N THR A 329 -4.57 -7.19 -21.02
CA THR A 329 -4.22 -8.56 -21.40
C THR A 329 -3.78 -9.37 -20.20
N GLN A 330 -4.44 -10.52 -19.99
CA GLN A 330 -3.91 -11.62 -19.19
C GLN A 330 -3.39 -12.69 -20.17
N PRO A 331 -2.08 -12.95 -20.21
CA PRO A 331 -1.52 -13.86 -21.19
C PRO A 331 -1.89 -15.30 -20.84
N ASP A 332 -2.58 -15.99 -21.77
CA ASP A 332 -3.01 -17.40 -21.76
C ASP A 332 -3.33 -17.95 -20.36
N ASP A 333 -4.55 -17.73 -19.93
CA ASP A 333 -4.96 -17.99 -18.54
C ASP A 333 -5.20 -19.46 -18.22
N SER A 334 -5.47 -20.31 -19.20
CA SER A 334 -5.91 -21.69 -18.91
C SER A 334 -5.56 -22.72 -19.96
N GLN A 335 -5.34 -22.34 -21.20
CA GLN A 335 -5.23 -23.30 -22.28
C GLN A 335 -3.82 -23.89 -22.43
N GLY A 336 -2.77 -23.08 -22.12
CA GLY A 336 -1.39 -23.54 -22.17
C GLY A 336 -0.92 -24.00 -23.54
N ASN A 337 -1.48 -23.46 -24.63
CA ASN A 337 -1.15 -23.90 -25.98
C ASN A 337 0.33 -23.68 -26.35
N PHE A 338 0.99 -22.73 -25.69
CA PHE A 338 2.41 -22.39 -25.83
C PHE A 338 3.35 -23.42 -25.18
N ILE A 339 2.80 -24.44 -24.47
CA ILE A 339 3.63 -25.45 -23.80
C ILE A 339 3.23 -26.87 -24.19
N ASN A 340 4.21 -27.76 -24.27
CA ASN A 340 3.93 -29.20 -24.40
C ASN A 340 3.56 -29.76 -23.03
N PRO A 341 2.35 -30.29 -22.84
CA PRO A 341 1.88 -30.74 -21.53
C PRO A 341 2.64 -31.97 -21.00
N THR A 342 3.34 -32.70 -21.87
CA THR A 342 4.13 -33.89 -21.50
C THR A 342 5.56 -33.55 -21.15
N THR A 343 6.20 -32.68 -21.91
CA THR A 343 7.62 -32.37 -21.76
C THR A 343 7.89 -31.05 -21.04
N GLY A 344 6.90 -30.14 -20.93
CA GLY A 344 7.08 -28.80 -20.40
C GLY A 344 7.85 -27.83 -21.31
N GLN A 345 8.16 -28.25 -22.55
CA GLN A 345 8.90 -27.43 -23.52
C GLN A 345 7.98 -26.37 -24.14
N LEU A 346 8.53 -25.16 -24.34
CA LEU A 346 7.83 -24.08 -25.05
C LEU A 346 7.64 -24.43 -26.52
N LYS A 347 6.49 -24.01 -27.04
CA LYS A 347 6.13 -24.08 -28.46
C LYS A 347 5.82 -22.66 -28.95
N ASP A 348 6.17 -22.34 -30.16
CA ASP A 348 5.74 -21.09 -30.79
C ASP A 348 4.35 -21.26 -31.44
N THR A 349 3.34 -21.54 -30.63
CA THR A 349 1.95 -21.74 -31.05
C THR A 349 1.07 -20.53 -30.81
N GLY A 350 1.57 -19.54 -30.05
CA GLY A 350 0.85 -18.33 -29.73
C GLY A 350 0.30 -18.32 -28.29
N ILE A 351 0.24 -17.13 -27.75
CA ILE A 351 -0.34 -16.79 -26.44
C ILE A 351 -1.67 -16.08 -26.68
N TRP A 352 -2.70 -16.51 -25.97
CA TRP A 352 -3.99 -15.86 -25.99
C TRP A 352 -3.97 -14.59 -25.15
N ARG A 353 -4.43 -13.47 -25.73
CA ARG A 353 -4.59 -12.17 -25.08
C ARG A 353 -5.97 -12.05 -24.44
N ARG A 354 -6.24 -12.87 -23.41
CA ARG A 354 -7.49 -12.78 -22.67
C ARG A 354 -7.66 -11.35 -22.12
N ALA A 355 -8.84 -10.78 -22.31
CA ALA A 355 -9.16 -9.48 -21.75
C ALA A 355 -9.71 -9.63 -20.31
N ASN A 356 -9.10 -8.92 -19.37
CA ASN A 356 -9.69 -8.65 -18.07
C ASN A 356 -10.13 -7.19 -18.05
N THR A 357 -11.33 -6.93 -17.53
CA THR A 357 -11.93 -5.59 -17.59
C THR A 357 -12.57 -5.21 -16.27
N ARG A 358 -12.48 -3.92 -15.94
CA ARG A 358 -13.13 -3.36 -14.76
C ARG A 358 -13.48 -1.90 -14.98
N ILE A 359 -14.59 -1.48 -14.39
CA ILE A 359 -14.97 -0.09 -14.15
C ILE A 359 -15.30 -0.02 -12.66
N THR A 360 -14.61 0.85 -11.92
CA THR A 360 -14.90 1.09 -10.51
C THR A 360 -14.91 2.58 -10.25
N ASP A 361 -16.01 3.06 -9.67
CA ASP A 361 -16.16 4.44 -9.17
C ASP A 361 -16.45 4.33 -7.67
N THR A 362 -15.53 4.81 -6.81
CA THR A 362 -15.65 4.74 -5.34
C THR A 362 -15.66 6.14 -4.77
N ASP A 363 -16.72 6.46 -4.03
CA ASP A 363 -16.83 7.66 -3.21
C ASP A 363 -16.70 7.26 -1.73
N SER A 364 -15.91 7.99 -0.94
CA SER A 364 -15.83 7.75 0.50
C SER A 364 -15.83 9.04 1.32
N PHE A 365 -16.40 8.97 2.50
CA PHE A 365 -16.35 10.01 3.51
C PHE A 365 -15.87 9.40 4.82
N SER A 366 -14.96 10.10 5.51
CA SER A 366 -14.48 9.72 6.84
C SER A 366 -14.40 10.96 7.72
N ASP A 367 -14.78 10.81 8.99
CA ASP A 367 -14.65 11.84 10.01
C ASP A 367 -14.04 11.23 11.27
N GLN A 368 -13.02 11.87 11.81
CA GLN A 368 -12.32 11.46 13.02
C GLN A 368 -12.29 12.62 14.01
N LEU A 369 -12.82 12.39 15.19
CA LEU A 369 -12.67 13.27 16.34
C LEU A 369 -11.71 12.62 17.32
N ALA A 370 -10.64 13.32 17.71
CA ALA A 370 -9.61 12.79 18.59
C ALA A 370 -9.16 13.79 19.64
N LEU A 371 -8.93 13.30 20.83
CA LEU A 371 -8.31 14.02 21.93
C LEU A 371 -6.91 13.40 22.17
N THR A 372 -5.88 14.20 22.01
CA THR A 372 -4.48 13.77 22.14
C THR A 372 -3.77 14.60 23.18
N GLY A 373 -2.99 13.97 24.04
CA GLY A 373 -2.25 14.79 25.00
C GLY A 373 -1.51 14.00 26.06
N LYS A 374 -1.13 14.73 27.11
CA LYS A 374 -0.44 14.21 28.29
C LYS A 374 -1.10 14.68 29.57
N PHE A 375 -1.16 13.79 30.56
CA PHE A 375 -1.63 14.09 31.91
C PHE A 375 -0.95 13.19 32.93
N ASN A 376 -1.10 13.47 34.22
CA ASN A 376 -0.54 12.66 35.29
C ASN A 376 -1.64 12.12 36.20
N THR A 377 -1.49 10.88 36.66
CA THR A 377 -2.28 10.31 37.78
C THR A 377 -1.33 9.89 38.90
N GLY A 378 -1.16 10.75 39.87
CA GLY A 378 -0.13 10.59 40.91
C GLY A 378 1.28 10.64 40.27
N SER A 379 2.06 9.56 40.46
CA SER A 379 3.39 9.43 39.84
C SER A 379 3.42 8.91 38.40
N LEU A 380 2.28 8.46 37.90
CA LEU A 380 2.19 7.92 36.54
C LEU A 380 2.02 9.04 35.53
N LYS A 381 2.81 9.02 34.46
CA LYS A 381 2.68 9.97 33.34
C LYS A 381 2.02 9.27 32.16
N HIS A 382 0.97 9.86 31.63
CA HIS A 382 0.18 9.35 30.53
C HIS A 382 0.45 10.15 29.26
N SER A 383 0.64 9.47 28.14
CA SER A 383 0.56 10.03 26.79
C SER A 383 -0.53 9.28 26.03
N PHE A 384 -1.59 9.96 25.65
CA PHE A 384 -2.79 9.28 25.16
C PHE A 384 -3.33 9.85 23.85
N ASN A 385 -4.09 9.03 23.14
CA ASN A 385 -4.98 9.42 22.05
C ASN A 385 -6.29 8.65 22.20
N ALA A 386 -7.39 9.37 22.35
CA ALA A 386 -8.73 8.78 22.43
C ALA A 386 -9.61 9.42 21.37
N GLY A 387 -10.43 8.63 20.68
CA GLY A 387 -11.24 9.18 19.62
C GLY A 387 -12.42 8.35 19.21
N ALA A 388 -13.23 8.97 18.34
CA ALA A 388 -14.35 8.36 17.63
C ALA A 388 -14.15 8.57 16.13
N GLU A 389 -14.50 7.57 15.35
CA GLU A 389 -14.39 7.60 13.90
C GLU A 389 -15.69 7.12 13.25
N TYR A 390 -16.05 7.77 12.16
CA TYR A 390 -17.08 7.32 11.24
C TYR A 390 -16.51 7.29 9.83
N SER A 391 -16.81 6.24 9.09
CA SER A 391 -16.50 6.19 7.66
C SER A 391 -17.59 5.50 6.89
N LYS A 392 -17.78 5.95 5.65
CA LYS A 392 -18.68 5.36 4.68
C LYS A 392 -18.00 5.36 3.33
N ALA A 393 -17.98 4.20 2.67
CA ALA A 393 -17.53 4.05 1.30
C ALA A 393 -18.64 3.43 0.45
N GLU A 394 -18.83 3.93 -0.76
CA GLU A 394 -19.76 3.41 -1.76
C GLU A 394 -18.98 3.17 -3.06
N SER A 395 -18.98 1.94 -3.54
CA SER A 395 -18.25 1.52 -4.73
C SER A 395 -19.21 0.97 -5.77
N ASP A 396 -19.33 1.68 -6.89
CA ASP A 396 -20.04 1.23 -8.09
C ASP A 396 -19.08 0.44 -8.95
N LYS A 397 -19.41 -0.84 -9.21
CA LYS A 397 -18.59 -1.75 -9.99
C LYS A 397 -19.27 -2.19 -11.27
N GLY A 398 -18.50 -2.17 -12.34
CA GLY A 398 -18.90 -2.64 -13.67
C GLY A 398 -17.74 -3.25 -14.44
N SER A 399 -17.93 -3.42 -15.72
CA SER A 399 -16.94 -4.00 -16.64
C SER A 399 -17.09 -3.44 -18.03
N TYR A 400 -16.17 -3.78 -18.93
CA TYR A 400 -16.34 -3.53 -20.35
C TYR A 400 -16.78 -4.81 -21.07
N THR A 401 -17.76 -4.70 -21.96
CA THR A 401 -18.10 -5.71 -22.94
C THR A 401 -17.26 -5.47 -24.19
N ILE A 402 -16.50 -6.48 -24.59
CA ILE A 402 -15.67 -6.43 -25.79
C ILE A 402 -16.30 -7.31 -26.84
N THR A 403 -16.59 -6.75 -28.02
CA THR A 403 -17.13 -7.49 -29.19
C THR A 403 -16.14 -7.39 -30.33
N ASP A 404 -15.96 -8.48 -31.04
CA ASP A 404 -15.13 -8.54 -32.24
C ASP A 404 -15.98 -9.09 -33.41
N PRO A 405 -15.98 -8.44 -34.58
CA PRO A 405 -16.76 -8.88 -35.75
C PRO A 405 -16.43 -10.33 -36.18
N ASN A 406 -15.21 -10.81 -35.91
CA ASN A 406 -14.78 -12.16 -36.27
C ASN A 406 -15.08 -13.23 -35.21
N THR A 407 -15.39 -12.86 -33.96
CA THR A 407 -15.56 -13.78 -32.85
C THR A 407 -16.71 -13.37 -31.94
N LYS A 408 -17.85 -13.23 -32.41
CA LYS A 408 -19.16 -12.77 -31.87
C LYS A 408 -19.38 -12.53 -30.36
N ASN A 409 -18.51 -12.96 -29.48
CA ASN A 409 -18.53 -12.60 -28.04
C ASN A 409 -17.32 -13.20 -27.30
N ILE A 410 -16.34 -12.37 -26.88
CA ILE A 410 -15.07 -12.85 -26.33
C ILE A 410 -15.02 -12.76 -24.80
N THR A 411 -16.10 -12.47 -24.13
CA THR A 411 -16.20 -12.61 -22.67
C THR A 411 -16.30 -14.06 -22.19
N GLY A 412 -15.85 -15.03 -22.97
CA GLY A 412 -15.89 -16.41 -22.53
C GLY A 412 -15.29 -17.43 -23.46
N ALA A 413 -14.99 -17.06 -24.67
CA ALA A 413 -14.33 -18.01 -25.53
C ALA A 413 -13.99 -17.34 -26.86
N VAL A 414 -12.77 -17.03 -27.10
CA VAL A 414 -12.25 -17.78 -28.25
C VAL A 414 -12.58 -19.21 -27.90
N ALA A 415 -13.66 -19.75 -28.47
CA ALA A 415 -14.15 -21.05 -28.11
C ALA A 415 -12.94 -21.98 -28.08
N ASN A 416 -12.54 -22.37 -26.86
CA ASN A 416 -11.43 -23.23 -26.54
C ASN A 416 -10.00 -22.63 -26.58
N GLY A 417 -9.79 -21.29 -26.65
CA GLY A 417 -8.45 -20.71 -26.42
C GLY A 417 -7.30 -21.25 -27.26
N ALA A 418 -7.59 -21.93 -28.35
CA ALA A 418 -6.58 -22.59 -29.17
C ALA A 418 -5.87 -21.59 -30.07
N CYS A 419 -4.89 -20.88 -29.52
CA CYS A 419 -3.97 -20.10 -30.33
C CYS A 419 -3.10 -20.99 -31.20
N SER A 420 -3.01 -20.67 -32.47
CA SER A 420 -2.08 -21.27 -33.42
C SER A 420 -1.38 -20.16 -34.20
N LEU A 421 -0.25 -20.46 -34.83
CA LEU A 421 0.46 -19.47 -35.66
C LEU A 421 -0.41 -18.93 -36.80
N GLY A 422 -1.35 -19.72 -37.34
CA GLY A 422 -2.33 -19.28 -38.32
C GLY A 422 -3.33 -18.26 -37.75
N LEU A 423 -3.74 -18.41 -36.48
CA LEU A 423 -4.59 -17.43 -35.79
C LEU A 423 -3.83 -16.18 -35.37
N VAL A 424 -2.55 -16.29 -35.05
CA VAL A 424 -1.68 -15.14 -34.81
C VAL A 424 -1.65 -14.20 -36.04
N ALA A 425 -1.61 -14.76 -37.24
CA ALA A 425 -1.61 -13.98 -38.46
C ALA A 425 -2.99 -13.39 -38.84
N SER A 426 -4.09 -13.93 -38.29
CA SER A 426 -5.45 -13.57 -38.72
C SER A 426 -6.21 -12.67 -37.74
N ASN A 427 -5.89 -12.68 -36.46
CA ASN A 427 -6.51 -11.80 -35.47
C ASN A 427 -5.59 -11.56 -34.28
N GLY A 428 -5.55 -10.34 -33.75
CA GLY A 428 -4.67 -9.94 -32.67
C GLY A 428 -4.96 -10.57 -31.30
N TRP A 429 -5.96 -11.44 -31.15
CA TRP A 429 -6.27 -12.15 -29.90
C TRP A 429 -5.24 -13.21 -29.55
N CYS A 430 -4.53 -13.72 -30.56
CA CYS A 430 -3.38 -14.58 -30.37
C CYS A 430 -2.12 -13.85 -30.82
N THR A 431 -1.06 -13.96 -30.08
CA THR A 431 0.25 -13.40 -30.43
C THR A 431 1.36 -14.44 -30.30
N SER A 432 2.47 -14.28 -31.01
CA SER A 432 3.62 -15.20 -30.91
C SER A 432 4.15 -15.32 -29.49
N THR A 433 4.52 -16.53 -29.08
CA THR A 433 5.15 -16.78 -27.78
C THR A 433 6.50 -16.06 -27.66
N PHE A 434 7.28 -15.99 -28.74
CA PHE A 434 8.63 -15.44 -28.72
C PHE A 434 8.76 -14.04 -29.32
N ASN A 435 7.87 -13.68 -30.25
CA ASN A 435 7.88 -12.40 -30.96
C ASN A 435 6.46 -11.78 -30.99
N PRO A 436 5.90 -11.38 -29.83
CA PRO A 436 4.57 -10.76 -29.79
C PRO A 436 4.58 -9.41 -30.51
N ASN A 437 3.48 -9.12 -31.22
CA ASN A 437 3.27 -7.82 -31.85
C ASN A 437 2.18 -7.03 -31.07
N SER A 438 2.59 -6.03 -30.32
CA SER A 438 1.68 -5.19 -29.52
C SER A 438 0.80 -4.26 -30.36
N LYS A 439 1.19 -4.02 -31.63
CA LYS A 439 0.52 -3.13 -32.59
C LYS A 439 -0.44 -3.87 -33.52
N ASP A 440 -0.81 -5.11 -33.24
CA ASP A 440 -1.86 -5.77 -34.01
C ASP A 440 -3.13 -4.89 -33.97
N PRO A 441 -3.80 -4.66 -35.10
CA PRO A 441 -4.99 -3.80 -35.11
C PRO A 441 -6.11 -4.44 -34.29
N PHE A 442 -6.74 -3.68 -33.41
CA PHE A 442 -7.96 -4.09 -32.73
C PHE A 442 -9.19 -3.67 -33.54
N LEU A 443 -9.91 -4.64 -34.09
CA LEU A 443 -11.08 -4.41 -34.94
C LEU A 443 -12.41 -4.50 -34.19
N GLY A 444 -12.34 -4.73 -32.87
CA GLY A 444 -13.50 -4.86 -32.01
C GLY A 444 -14.03 -3.54 -31.48
N THR A 445 -15.08 -3.63 -30.66
CA THR A 445 -15.62 -2.50 -29.89
C THR A 445 -15.55 -2.77 -28.40
N ILE A 446 -15.30 -1.73 -27.60
CA ILE A 446 -15.25 -1.76 -26.16
C ILE A 446 -16.39 -0.91 -25.62
N THR A 447 -17.41 -1.55 -25.04
CA THR A 447 -18.62 -0.89 -24.54
C THR A 447 -18.66 -0.94 -23.02
N PRO A 448 -18.76 0.19 -22.30
CA PRO A 448 -18.83 0.20 -20.85
C PRO A 448 -20.20 -0.29 -20.36
N ASN A 449 -20.18 -1.18 -19.36
CA ASN A 449 -21.33 -1.59 -18.57
C ASN A 449 -21.07 -1.14 -17.12
N ARG A 450 -21.58 0.05 -16.76
CA ARG A 450 -21.29 0.71 -15.50
C ARG A 450 -22.30 0.31 -14.43
N ALA A 451 -21.86 0.40 -13.15
CA ALA A 451 -22.70 0.25 -11.98
C ALA A 451 -23.57 -1.02 -12.01
N VAL A 452 -22.97 -2.17 -12.33
CA VAL A 452 -23.65 -3.48 -12.30
C VAL A 452 -23.99 -3.87 -10.87
N THR A 453 -23.07 -3.58 -9.94
CA THR A 453 -23.26 -3.72 -8.50
C THR A 453 -22.81 -2.47 -7.79
N THR A 454 -23.48 -2.15 -6.67
CA THR A 454 -23.05 -1.11 -5.73
C THR A 454 -22.78 -1.79 -4.40
N THR A 455 -21.57 -1.59 -3.85
CA THR A 455 -21.21 -2.04 -2.51
C THR A 455 -21.09 -0.82 -1.60
N THR A 456 -21.77 -0.84 -0.46
CA THR A 456 -21.66 0.18 0.57
C THR A 456 -21.03 -0.46 1.81
N SER A 457 -20.06 0.22 2.42
CA SER A 457 -19.46 -0.18 3.71
C SER A 457 -19.48 1.01 4.65
N GLU A 458 -19.96 0.80 5.87
CA GLU A 458 -19.99 1.81 6.93
C GLU A 458 -19.27 1.29 8.17
N THR A 459 -18.47 2.15 8.79
CA THR A 459 -17.77 1.83 10.04
C THR A 459 -18.00 2.94 11.06
N THR A 460 -18.35 2.56 12.27
CA THR A 460 -18.38 3.45 13.45
C THR A 460 -17.44 2.86 14.49
N SER A 461 -16.57 3.68 15.05
CA SER A 461 -15.54 3.20 15.96
C SER A 461 -15.31 4.14 17.13
N VAL A 462 -14.88 3.58 18.24
CA VAL A 462 -14.33 4.33 19.38
C VAL A 462 -13.05 3.64 19.84
N TYR A 463 -12.04 4.41 20.25
CA TYR A 463 -10.78 3.86 20.68
C TYR A 463 -10.10 4.71 21.76
N VAL A 464 -9.23 4.06 22.53
CA VAL A 464 -8.33 4.68 23.51
C VAL A 464 -6.97 4.00 23.39
N LEU A 465 -5.93 4.81 23.27
CA LEU A 465 -4.52 4.41 23.24
C LEU A 465 -3.81 5.21 24.32
N ASP A 466 -3.02 4.56 25.16
CA ASP A 466 -2.29 5.20 26.28
C ASP A 466 -0.92 4.57 26.45
N ASN A 467 0.11 5.40 26.51
CA ASN A 467 1.44 5.01 26.92
C ASN A 467 1.70 5.60 28.29
N ILE A 468 1.90 4.73 29.28
CA ILE A 468 2.01 5.05 30.70
C ILE A 468 3.47 4.91 31.12
N GLU A 469 4.13 6.01 31.47
CA GLU A 469 5.43 5.98 32.14
C GLU A 469 5.21 5.65 33.62
N ILE A 470 5.47 4.39 33.98
CA ILE A 470 5.37 3.90 35.36
C ILE A 470 6.59 4.39 36.17
N THR A 471 7.76 4.30 35.56
CA THR A 471 9.02 4.91 35.98
C THR A 471 9.80 5.34 34.75
N PRO A 472 10.87 6.16 34.85
CA PRO A 472 11.67 6.50 33.69
C PRO A 472 12.22 5.33 32.87
N GLN A 473 12.27 4.15 33.49
CA GLN A 473 12.77 2.92 32.88
C GLN A 473 11.65 1.97 32.39
N TRP A 474 10.42 2.12 32.83
CA TRP A 474 9.33 1.21 32.53
C TRP A 474 8.14 1.94 31.96
N LEU A 475 7.78 1.57 30.74
CA LEU A 475 6.62 2.08 30.03
C LEU A 475 5.62 0.95 29.74
N LEU A 476 4.34 1.24 29.92
CA LEU A 476 3.22 0.34 29.62
C LEU A 476 2.38 0.98 28.49
N ASP A 477 2.29 0.31 27.35
CA ASP A 477 1.44 0.72 26.23
C ASP A 477 0.15 -0.12 26.24
N LEU A 478 -0.99 0.55 26.21
CA LEU A 478 -2.30 -0.09 26.19
C LEU A 478 -3.16 0.54 25.09
N GLY A 479 -3.94 -0.29 24.42
CA GLY A 479 -4.89 0.16 23.43
C GLY A 479 -6.11 -0.74 23.34
N VAL A 480 -7.26 -0.13 23.21
CA VAL A 480 -8.52 -0.82 22.92
C VAL A 480 -9.30 -0.03 21.88
N ARG A 481 -9.92 -0.75 20.97
CA ARG A 481 -10.81 -0.20 19.94
C ARG A 481 -12.00 -1.12 19.75
N TRP A 482 -13.17 -0.53 19.63
CA TRP A 482 -14.38 -1.18 19.18
C TRP A 482 -14.76 -0.63 17.81
N ASP A 483 -15.09 -1.53 16.88
CA ASP A 483 -15.59 -1.21 15.55
C ASP A 483 -16.93 -1.89 15.33
N LYS A 484 -17.92 -1.14 14.85
CA LYS A 484 -19.11 -1.67 14.22
C LYS A 484 -18.96 -1.49 12.72
N PHE A 485 -19.07 -2.59 11.98
CA PHE A 485 -18.88 -2.65 10.53
C PHE A 485 -20.10 -3.22 9.85
N ASP A 486 -20.72 -2.45 8.97
CA ASP A 486 -21.88 -2.82 8.17
C ASP A 486 -21.50 -2.77 6.68
N THR A 487 -21.81 -3.83 5.92
CA THR A 487 -21.57 -3.87 4.46
C THR A 487 -22.76 -4.43 3.72
N GLU A 488 -23.14 -3.78 2.60
CA GLU A 488 -24.23 -4.15 1.71
C GLU A 488 -23.73 -4.24 0.28
N LEU A 489 -24.05 -5.32 -0.43
CA LEU A 489 -23.93 -5.38 -1.89
C LEU A 489 -25.32 -5.40 -2.50
N LYS A 490 -25.57 -4.49 -3.44
CA LYS A 490 -26.79 -4.38 -4.23
C LYS A 490 -26.49 -4.73 -5.70
N THR A 491 -27.25 -5.66 -6.26
CA THR A 491 -27.27 -5.89 -7.72
C THR A 491 -28.24 -4.92 -8.35
N ASN A 492 -27.74 -3.94 -9.13
CA ASN A 492 -28.52 -2.79 -9.55
C ASN A 492 -29.68 -3.15 -10.52
N ALA A 493 -29.48 -4.16 -11.39
CA ALA A 493 -30.50 -4.61 -12.34
C ALA A 493 -31.72 -5.24 -11.67
N THR A 494 -31.53 -5.95 -10.55
CA THR A 494 -32.61 -6.71 -9.85
C THR A 494 -33.02 -6.04 -8.55
N GLY A 495 -32.24 -5.13 -8.02
CA GLY A 495 -32.43 -4.54 -6.70
C GLY A 495 -32.15 -5.51 -5.53
N VAL A 496 -31.67 -6.72 -5.79
CA VAL A 496 -31.34 -7.71 -4.75
C VAL A 496 -30.19 -7.20 -3.92
N LYS A 497 -30.34 -7.31 -2.59
CA LYS A 497 -29.35 -6.89 -1.59
C LYS A 497 -28.87 -8.08 -0.78
N VAL A 498 -27.59 -8.03 -0.44
CA VAL A 498 -26.94 -8.96 0.50
C VAL A 498 -26.13 -8.13 1.48
N GLU A 499 -26.27 -8.42 2.77
CA GLU A 499 -25.68 -7.64 3.86
C GLU A 499 -24.88 -8.54 4.81
N ASN A 500 -23.84 -7.97 5.43
CA ASN A 500 -23.14 -8.54 6.58
C ASN A 500 -22.92 -7.42 7.60
N ASN A 501 -23.37 -7.62 8.83
CA ASN A 501 -23.25 -6.67 9.93
C ASN A 501 -22.49 -7.35 11.06
N THR A 502 -21.44 -6.71 11.54
CA THR A 502 -20.59 -7.28 12.59
C THR A 502 -20.00 -6.19 13.47
N ASP A 503 -19.67 -6.55 14.69
CA ASP A 503 -18.87 -5.72 15.57
C ASP A 503 -17.71 -6.53 16.18
N PHE A 504 -16.63 -5.85 16.54
CA PHE A 504 -15.48 -6.50 17.12
C PHE A 504 -14.62 -5.54 17.92
N PHE A 505 -13.90 -6.12 18.88
CA PHE A 505 -12.85 -5.43 19.63
C PHE A 505 -11.46 -5.80 19.12
N SER A 506 -10.56 -4.83 19.17
CA SER A 506 -9.14 -5.00 18.90
C SER A 506 -8.34 -4.43 20.07
N TYR A 507 -7.28 -5.14 20.45
CA TYR A 507 -6.48 -4.82 21.63
C TYR A 507 -5.01 -4.75 21.28
N GLN A 508 -4.27 -3.91 22.02
CA GLN A 508 -2.82 -3.97 22.10
C GLN A 508 -2.37 -3.79 23.55
N ALA A 509 -1.26 -4.44 23.88
CA ALA A 509 -0.57 -4.25 25.14
C ALA A 509 0.93 -4.41 24.88
N GLY A 510 1.74 -3.54 25.47
CA GLY A 510 3.18 -3.57 25.36
C GLY A 510 3.85 -3.14 26.65
N LEU A 511 4.94 -3.80 26.99
CA LEU A 511 5.80 -3.42 28.12
C LEU A 511 7.18 -3.11 27.57
N THR A 512 7.67 -1.91 27.86
CA THR A 512 9.00 -1.45 27.44
C THR A 512 9.87 -1.20 28.65
N PHE A 513 11.07 -1.78 28.64
CA PHE A 513 12.15 -1.49 29.58
C PHE A 513 13.22 -0.66 28.88
N LYS A 514 13.62 0.43 29.49
CA LYS A 514 14.69 1.33 29.02
C LYS A 514 15.95 1.12 29.88
N PRO A 515 16.91 0.32 29.42
CA PRO A 515 18.20 0.17 30.11
C PRO A 515 18.94 1.50 30.23
N THR A 516 18.79 2.34 29.19
CA THR A 516 19.34 3.71 29.09
C THR A 516 18.31 4.61 28.40
N GLU A 517 18.49 5.92 28.43
CA GLU A 517 17.58 6.87 27.79
C GLU A 517 17.47 6.65 26.26
N ASN A 518 18.55 6.18 25.62
CA ASN A 518 18.67 5.96 24.18
C ASN A 518 18.49 4.50 23.76
N SER A 519 17.87 3.65 24.62
CA SER A 519 17.60 2.26 24.29
C SER A 519 16.30 1.75 24.90
N SER A 520 15.70 0.76 24.23
CA SER A 520 14.51 0.08 24.70
C SER A 520 14.56 -1.41 24.40
N ILE A 521 13.99 -2.22 25.28
CA ILE A 521 13.67 -3.63 25.10
C ILE A 521 12.19 -3.76 25.39
N TYR A 522 11.44 -4.41 24.50
CA TYR A 522 10.00 -4.49 24.65
C TYR A 522 9.45 -5.88 24.36
N ALA A 523 8.29 -6.16 24.94
CA ALA A 523 7.42 -7.26 24.55
C ALA A 523 6.02 -6.72 24.30
N SER A 524 5.38 -7.17 23.24
CA SER A 524 4.05 -6.70 22.88
C SER A 524 3.14 -7.80 22.34
N PHE A 525 1.84 -7.54 22.50
CA PHE A 525 0.74 -8.32 21.98
C PHE A 525 -0.25 -7.38 21.30
N ALA A 526 -0.72 -7.74 20.11
CA ALA A 526 -1.74 -6.98 19.41
C ALA A 526 -2.66 -7.92 18.62
N THR A 527 -3.92 -7.47 18.41
CA THR A 527 -4.93 -8.21 17.66
C THR A 527 -5.39 -7.44 16.44
N SER A 528 -5.94 -8.17 15.47
CA SER A 528 -6.64 -7.62 14.32
C SER A 528 -7.87 -8.45 13.98
N ALA A 529 -8.85 -7.80 13.34
CA ALA A 529 -10.02 -8.43 12.77
C ALA A 529 -10.17 -7.99 11.30
N ASN A 530 -10.59 -8.92 10.42
CA ASN A 530 -10.81 -8.64 9.01
C ASN A 530 -12.26 -9.03 8.63
N PRO A 531 -13.22 -8.10 8.66
CA PRO A 531 -14.60 -8.37 8.29
C PRO A 531 -14.75 -8.59 6.78
N VAL A 532 -15.87 -9.18 6.37
CA VAL A 532 -16.22 -9.38 4.95
C VAL A 532 -16.40 -8.03 4.27
N GLY A 533 -15.78 -7.83 3.10
CA GLY A 533 -15.99 -6.61 2.30
C GLY A 533 -15.38 -5.33 2.87
N ILE A 534 -14.29 -5.44 3.63
CA ILE A 534 -13.61 -4.30 4.27
C ILE A 534 -13.17 -3.19 3.30
N ASP A 535 -12.92 -3.53 2.04
CA ASP A 535 -12.51 -2.60 0.98
C ASP A 535 -13.67 -2.15 0.07
N ALA A 536 -14.91 -2.33 0.51
CA ALA A 536 -16.12 -2.07 -0.28
C ALA A 536 -16.13 -2.81 -1.64
N GLY A 537 -15.39 -3.91 -1.78
CA GLY A 537 -15.25 -4.69 -3.01
C GLY A 537 -14.45 -4.00 -4.12
N ASP A 538 -13.76 -2.90 -3.82
CA ASP A 538 -12.89 -2.21 -4.77
C ASP A 538 -11.52 -2.89 -4.89
N GLY A 539 -10.97 -3.42 -3.80
CA GLY A 539 -9.69 -4.13 -3.77
C GLY A 539 -9.74 -5.61 -4.14
N SER A 540 -8.90 -6.38 -3.48
CA SER A 540 -8.76 -7.84 -3.66
C SER A 540 -9.64 -8.65 -2.71
N GLU A 541 -10.22 -8.02 -1.69
CA GLU A 541 -11.11 -8.70 -0.76
C GLU A 541 -12.42 -9.10 -1.45
N THR A 542 -12.97 -10.23 -1.03
CA THR A 542 -14.24 -10.69 -1.56
C THR A 542 -15.38 -9.83 -1.00
N ALA A 543 -16.11 -9.15 -1.86
CA ALA A 543 -17.32 -8.44 -1.48
C ALA A 543 -18.34 -9.38 -0.82
N VAL A 544 -19.23 -8.81 0.02
CA VAL A 544 -20.32 -9.57 0.60
C VAL A 544 -21.18 -10.20 -0.51
N ASN A 545 -21.56 -11.45 -0.33
CA ASN A 545 -22.40 -12.22 -1.25
C ASN A 545 -23.22 -13.27 -0.48
N ALA A 546 -24.11 -13.99 -1.15
CA ALA A 546 -24.99 -14.96 -0.52
C ALA A 546 -24.26 -16.06 0.26
N ASN A 547 -23.02 -16.38 -0.11
CA ASN A 547 -22.26 -17.48 0.48
C ASN A 547 -21.39 -17.05 1.68
N ASN A 548 -21.10 -15.76 1.85
CA ASN A 548 -20.23 -15.23 2.90
C ASN A 548 -20.90 -14.21 3.84
N LYS A 549 -22.20 -13.91 3.60
CA LYS A 549 -22.93 -12.87 4.35
C LYS A 549 -23.09 -13.16 5.85
N ASP A 550 -23.01 -14.40 6.26
CA ASP A 550 -23.19 -14.83 7.65
C ASP A 550 -21.83 -15.19 8.33
N LEU A 551 -20.70 -14.85 7.68
CA LEU A 551 -19.37 -15.17 8.23
C LEU A 551 -18.90 -14.08 9.22
N ASP A 552 -18.28 -14.55 10.29
CA ASP A 552 -17.59 -13.70 11.25
C ASP A 552 -16.32 -13.08 10.65
N PRO A 553 -15.80 -12.00 11.25
CA PRO A 553 -14.48 -11.48 10.92
C PRO A 553 -13.38 -12.54 11.13
N GLU A 554 -12.47 -12.63 10.17
CA GLU A 554 -11.22 -13.35 10.38
C GLU A 554 -10.43 -12.64 11.48
N LYS A 555 -9.73 -13.40 12.34
CA LYS A 555 -8.99 -12.84 13.48
C LYS A 555 -7.49 -13.05 13.31
N ALA A 556 -6.70 -12.11 13.81
CA ALA A 556 -5.26 -12.28 13.87
C ALA A 556 -4.72 -11.77 15.21
N ARG A 557 -3.57 -12.31 15.58
CA ARG A 557 -2.81 -11.88 16.76
C ARG A 557 -1.32 -11.91 16.46
N THR A 558 -0.62 -10.91 16.96
CA THR A 558 0.85 -10.82 16.87
C THR A 558 1.44 -10.75 18.25
N PHE A 559 2.44 -11.60 18.51
CA PHE A 559 3.37 -11.51 19.64
C PHE A 559 4.71 -11.03 19.10
N GLU A 560 5.32 -10.06 19.76
CA GLU A 560 6.60 -9.50 19.34
C GLU A 560 7.48 -9.19 20.56
N ILE A 561 8.77 -9.53 20.46
CA ILE A 561 9.82 -9.11 21.40
C ILE A 561 10.87 -8.41 20.56
N GLY A 562 11.28 -7.22 20.97
CA GLY A 562 12.25 -6.46 20.23
C GLY A 562 13.12 -5.54 21.10
N THR A 563 14.07 -4.92 20.42
CA THR A 563 14.96 -3.94 21.03
C THR A 563 15.28 -2.83 20.03
N LYS A 564 15.47 -1.62 20.52
CA LYS A 564 15.80 -0.44 19.74
C LYS A 564 16.89 0.35 20.44
N TRP A 565 17.83 0.86 19.67
CA TRP A 565 19.01 1.56 20.15
C TRP A 565 19.28 2.79 19.28
N ASP A 566 19.37 3.94 19.89
CA ASP A 566 19.88 5.15 19.27
C ASP A 566 21.38 5.29 19.59
N LEU A 567 22.18 5.19 18.55
CA LEU A 567 23.65 5.14 18.59
C LEU A 567 24.27 6.42 18.05
N PHE A 568 25.56 6.65 18.34
CA PHE A 568 26.35 7.77 17.81
C PHE A 568 25.71 9.15 18.08
N ASN A 569 25.35 9.40 19.36
CA ASN A 569 24.65 10.61 19.79
C ASN A 569 23.33 10.80 19.05
N ASP A 570 22.49 9.77 19.07
CA ASP A 570 21.15 9.72 18.49
C ASP A 570 21.10 9.89 16.95
N LYS A 571 22.23 9.73 16.26
CA LYS A 571 22.28 9.86 14.79
C LYS A 571 21.89 8.60 14.03
N LEU A 572 21.98 7.42 14.66
CA LEU A 572 21.73 6.13 14.04
C LEU A 572 20.79 5.29 14.91
N ASN A 573 19.69 4.85 14.36
CA ASN A 573 18.77 3.93 15.02
C ASN A 573 19.04 2.50 14.54
N ALA A 574 19.22 1.56 15.48
CA ALA A 574 19.33 0.13 15.23
C ALA A 574 18.16 -0.59 15.91
N THR A 575 17.51 -1.52 15.20
CA THR A 575 16.37 -2.27 15.70
C THR A 575 16.52 -3.76 15.43
N ALA A 576 15.99 -4.58 16.33
CA ALA A 576 15.86 -6.01 16.14
C ALA A 576 14.55 -6.49 16.78
N ALA A 577 13.85 -7.40 16.13
CA ALA A 577 12.63 -8.00 16.65
C ALA A 577 12.48 -9.45 16.21
N ILE A 578 11.87 -10.25 17.06
CA ILE A 578 11.33 -11.57 16.74
C ILE A 578 9.83 -11.53 16.95
N PHE A 579 9.08 -12.20 16.08
CA PHE A 579 7.62 -12.15 16.16
C PHE A 579 6.96 -13.45 15.70
N ARG A 580 5.72 -13.62 16.13
CA ARG A 580 4.75 -14.58 15.57
C ARG A 580 3.45 -13.86 15.29
N THR A 581 2.97 -13.97 14.05
CA THR A 581 1.62 -13.56 13.66
C THR A 581 0.81 -14.79 13.28
N GLU A 582 -0.31 -14.98 13.93
CA GLU A 582 -1.26 -16.06 13.64
C GLU A 582 -2.55 -15.45 13.10
N LYS A 583 -3.02 -15.94 11.96
CA LYS A 583 -4.33 -15.63 11.41
C LYS A 583 -5.23 -16.83 11.61
N GLN A 584 -6.33 -16.64 12.28
CA GLN A 584 -7.25 -17.67 12.73
C GLN A 584 -8.65 -17.38 12.22
N ASN A 585 -9.50 -18.42 12.23
CA ASN A 585 -10.89 -18.26 11.83
C ASN A 585 -11.03 -17.74 10.39
N THR A 586 -10.06 -18.10 9.52
CA THR A 586 -10.10 -17.66 8.11
C THR A 586 -11.26 -18.32 7.39
N ARG A 587 -11.73 -17.62 6.36
CA ARG A 587 -12.83 -18.12 5.52
C ARG A 587 -12.35 -19.31 4.71
N ILE A 588 -13.04 -20.45 4.85
CA ILE A 588 -12.79 -21.67 4.09
C ILE A 588 -14.06 -22.11 3.37
N GLN A 589 -13.88 -22.72 2.22
CA GLN A 589 -14.98 -23.28 1.43
C GLN A 589 -15.18 -24.75 1.80
N LEU A 590 -16.40 -25.15 2.13
CA LEU A 590 -16.75 -26.55 2.46
C LEU A 590 -17.31 -27.33 1.26
N ASP A 591 -18.03 -26.63 0.40
CA ASP A 591 -18.58 -27.12 -0.86
C ASP A 591 -18.70 -25.95 -1.85
N PRO A 592 -19.11 -26.13 -3.12
CA PRO A 592 -19.18 -25.05 -4.11
C PRO A 592 -19.99 -23.81 -3.72
N THR A 593 -20.90 -23.93 -2.74
CA THR A 593 -21.83 -22.87 -2.32
C THR A 593 -21.71 -22.49 -0.85
N THR A 594 -21.06 -23.31 -0.03
CA THR A 594 -21.00 -23.12 1.43
C THR A 594 -19.61 -22.70 1.88
N TYR A 595 -19.55 -21.58 2.56
CA TYR A 595 -18.36 -21.09 3.24
C TYR A 595 -18.56 -21.11 4.75
N THR A 596 -17.46 -21.24 5.49
CA THR A 596 -17.45 -21.16 6.95
C THR A 596 -16.14 -20.50 7.42
N ASN A 597 -16.10 -20.13 8.69
CA ASN A 597 -14.87 -19.76 9.36
C ASN A 597 -14.21 -21.01 9.97
N GLY A 598 -12.88 -21.07 9.99
CA GLY A 598 -12.17 -22.19 10.63
C GLY A 598 -10.78 -22.50 10.07
N GLY A 599 -10.31 -21.74 9.10
CA GLY A 599 -8.95 -21.88 8.60
C GLY A 599 -7.92 -21.17 9.48
N ASP A 600 -6.66 -21.63 9.44
CA ASP A 600 -5.56 -21.07 10.21
C ASP A 600 -4.26 -20.99 9.42
N SER A 601 -3.48 -19.96 9.69
CA SER A 601 -2.12 -19.77 9.17
C SER A 601 -1.25 -19.03 10.16
N LYS A 602 0.07 -19.17 10.05
CA LYS A 602 1.03 -18.48 10.91
C LYS A 602 2.25 -18.01 10.12
N VAL A 603 2.89 -16.97 10.66
CA VAL A 603 4.20 -16.47 10.19
C VAL A 603 5.06 -16.17 11.41
N ASP A 604 6.18 -16.86 11.50
CA ASP A 604 7.27 -16.59 12.44
C ASP A 604 8.35 -15.78 11.73
N GLY A 605 8.97 -14.82 12.39
CA GLY A 605 9.98 -14.03 11.74
C GLY A 605 10.99 -13.34 12.64
N ILE A 606 12.06 -12.87 11.99
CA ILE A 606 13.12 -12.04 12.57
C ILE A 606 13.25 -10.81 11.69
N GLU A 607 13.34 -9.64 12.28
CA GLU A 607 13.55 -8.38 11.60
C GLU A 607 14.71 -7.61 12.20
N LEU A 608 15.57 -7.07 11.35
CA LEU A 608 16.68 -6.19 11.71
C LEU A 608 16.58 -4.91 10.92
N GLY A 609 16.86 -3.77 11.53
CA GLY A 609 16.84 -2.46 10.87
C GLY A 609 17.99 -1.57 11.35
N LEU A 610 18.47 -0.71 10.43
CA LEU A 610 19.51 0.26 10.70
C LEU A 610 19.24 1.52 9.86
N ASN A 611 18.98 2.67 10.49
CA ASN A 611 18.62 3.90 9.79
C ASN A 611 19.27 5.12 10.43
N GLY A 612 19.92 5.95 9.63
CA GLY A 612 20.52 7.20 10.08
C GLY A 612 21.94 7.41 9.61
N ASN A 613 22.73 8.13 10.39
CA ASN A 613 24.08 8.53 10.05
C ASN A 613 25.12 7.83 10.92
N ILE A 614 26.04 7.10 10.31
CA ILE A 614 27.21 6.50 10.99
C ILE A 614 28.22 7.59 11.33
N THR A 615 28.40 8.52 10.41
CA THR A 615 29.19 9.76 10.58
C THR A 615 28.46 10.93 9.92
N ASP A 616 28.97 12.16 10.06
CA ASP A 616 28.38 13.32 9.38
C ASP A 616 28.46 13.24 7.83
N LYS A 617 29.28 12.34 7.29
CA LYS A 617 29.44 12.09 5.85
C LYS A 617 28.81 10.79 5.37
N TRP A 618 28.47 9.88 6.25
CA TRP A 618 28.07 8.53 5.91
C TRP A 618 26.68 8.21 6.50
N ALA A 619 25.70 8.08 5.62
CA ALA A 619 24.34 7.69 5.98
C ALA A 619 24.00 6.30 5.48
N VAL A 620 23.12 5.60 6.20
CA VAL A 620 22.69 4.24 5.89
C VAL A 620 21.21 4.04 6.22
N SER A 621 20.50 3.35 5.34
CA SER A 621 19.20 2.71 5.59
C SER A 621 19.33 1.27 5.15
N ALA A 622 19.23 0.35 6.09
CA ALA A 622 19.40 -1.08 5.83
C ALA A 622 18.40 -1.90 6.64
N GLY A 623 18.04 -3.04 6.12
CA GLY A 623 17.20 -3.96 6.84
C GLY A 623 17.30 -5.39 6.33
N TYR A 624 16.98 -6.32 7.20
CA TYR A 624 16.87 -7.74 6.89
C TYR A 624 15.63 -8.31 7.55
N THR A 625 14.94 -9.19 6.83
CA THR A 625 13.77 -9.91 7.34
C THR A 625 13.86 -11.38 6.95
N TYR A 626 13.69 -12.25 7.93
CA TYR A 626 13.46 -13.68 7.75
C TYR A 626 12.01 -14.01 8.11
N LEU A 627 11.31 -14.77 7.25
CA LEU A 627 9.93 -15.18 7.43
C LEU A 627 9.79 -16.69 7.24
N ASP A 628 9.23 -17.37 8.23
CA ASP A 628 8.80 -18.76 8.12
C ASP A 628 7.28 -18.82 8.23
N SER A 629 6.62 -19.09 7.12
CA SER A 629 5.16 -19.05 7.00
C SER A 629 4.59 -20.42 6.71
N GLU A 630 3.43 -20.71 7.30
CA GLU A 630 2.75 -22.01 7.15
C GLU A 630 1.23 -21.84 7.07
N ASN A 631 0.62 -22.48 6.11
CA ASN A 631 -0.83 -22.70 6.07
C ASN A 631 -1.17 -23.94 6.89
N THR A 632 -1.54 -23.73 8.17
CA THR A 632 -1.71 -24.82 9.14
C THR A 632 -3.04 -25.55 8.97
N ASN A 633 -4.09 -24.80 8.58
CA ASN A 633 -5.40 -25.35 8.26
C ASN A 633 -6.06 -24.58 7.10
N PRO A 634 -5.86 -25.00 5.84
CA PRO A 634 -6.49 -24.35 4.68
C PRO A 634 -7.96 -24.72 4.45
N GLY A 635 -8.55 -25.59 5.28
CA GLY A 635 -9.83 -26.23 4.98
C GLY A 635 -9.74 -27.26 3.84
N PRO A 636 -10.88 -27.82 3.38
CA PRO A 636 -10.92 -28.73 2.24
C PRO A 636 -10.56 -28.01 0.92
N SER A 637 -10.17 -28.77 -0.08
CA SER A 637 -9.90 -28.26 -1.44
C SER A 637 -11.13 -28.40 -2.31
N CYS A 638 -11.73 -27.28 -2.70
CA CYS A 638 -12.95 -27.25 -3.51
C CYS A 638 -12.67 -26.80 -4.95
N GLY A 639 -13.19 -27.52 -5.92
CA GLY A 639 -13.25 -27.09 -7.31
C GLY A 639 -14.48 -26.23 -7.60
N ARG A 640 -14.62 -25.77 -8.83
CA ARG A 640 -15.81 -25.02 -9.27
C ARG A 640 -17.09 -25.89 -9.29
N THR A 641 -16.92 -27.18 -9.43
CA THR A 641 -18.01 -28.17 -9.51
C THR A 641 -17.59 -29.45 -8.78
N GLY A 642 -18.54 -30.16 -8.19
CA GLY A 642 -18.32 -31.43 -7.50
C GLY A 642 -17.99 -31.26 -5.99
N PRO A 643 -17.90 -32.39 -5.26
CA PRO A 643 -17.59 -32.38 -3.83
C PRO A 643 -16.16 -31.91 -3.58
N CYS A 644 -15.96 -31.24 -2.45
CA CYS A 644 -14.62 -30.82 -2.03
C CYS A 644 -13.79 -32.03 -1.57
N ASN A 645 -12.49 -31.98 -1.90
CA ASN A 645 -11.54 -32.97 -1.39
C ASN A 645 -11.16 -32.60 0.07
N PRO A 646 -11.35 -33.48 1.05
CA PRO A 646 -10.96 -33.22 2.43
C PRO A 646 -9.43 -33.04 2.58
N ILE A 647 -8.64 -33.58 1.65
CA ILE A 647 -7.18 -33.38 1.62
C ILE A 647 -6.87 -32.13 0.80
N ASN A 648 -6.32 -31.11 1.46
CA ASN A 648 -5.88 -29.88 0.81
C ASN A 648 -4.36 -29.86 0.67
N ALA A 649 -3.88 -29.79 -0.57
CA ALA A 649 -2.46 -29.77 -0.90
C ALA A 649 -1.72 -28.50 -0.38
N ALA A 650 -2.47 -27.49 0.06
CA ALA A 650 -1.90 -26.28 0.67
C ALA A 650 -1.52 -26.45 2.16
N LYS A 651 -1.96 -27.53 2.83
CA LYS A 651 -1.66 -27.77 4.24
C LYS A 651 -0.15 -27.97 4.44
N GLY A 652 0.41 -27.24 5.41
CA GLY A 652 1.84 -27.27 5.72
C GLY A 652 2.72 -26.55 4.67
N LYS A 653 2.12 -25.86 3.69
CA LYS A 653 2.82 -25.11 2.65
C LYS A 653 3.05 -23.67 3.07
N GLN A 654 4.08 -23.06 2.46
CA GLN A 654 4.38 -21.65 2.62
C GLN A 654 3.25 -20.79 2.05
N LEU A 655 2.94 -19.68 2.73
CA LEU A 655 1.95 -18.73 2.24
C LEU A 655 2.42 -18.06 0.94
N PRO A 656 1.50 -17.70 0.02
CA PRO A 656 1.84 -16.92 -1.18
C PRO A 656 2.41 -15.54 -0.83
N ASN A 657 3.24 -15.02 -1.71
CA ASN A 657 3.87 -13.70 -1.58
C ASN A 657 4.76 -13.54 -0.32
N VAL A 658 5.32 -14.61 0.22
CA VAL A 658 6.23 -14.60 1.36
C VAL A 658 7.62 -15.07 0.94
N PRO A 659 8.63 -14.21 0.88
CA PRO A 659 10.02 -14.63 0.74
C PRO A 659 10.54 -15.16 2.09
N LYS A 660 11.39 -16.18 2.10
CA LYS A 660 12.05 -16.61 3.34
C LYS A 660 13.05 -15.57 3.83
N ASN A 661 13.87 -15.05 2.96
CA ASN A 661 14.86 -14.02 3.25
C ASN A 661 14.63 -12.81 2.35
N SER A 662 14.74 -11.64 2.90
CA SER A 662 14.80 -10.38 2.16
C SER A 662 15.72 -9.39 2.86
N ALA A 663 16.46 -8.62 2.09
CA ALA A 663 17.35 -7.59 2.60
C ALA A 663 17.31 -6.36 1.70
N THR A 664 17.44 -5.20 2.32
CA THR A 664 17.57 -3.93 1.62
C THR A 664 18.73 -3.14 2.21
N LEU A 665 19.43 -2.43 1.35
CA LEU A 665 20.49 -1.50 1.71
C LEU A 665 20.39 -0.27 0.83
N TRP A 666 20.45 0.88 1.45
CA TRP A 666 20.77 2.14 0.81
C TRP A 666 21.82 2.86 1.65
N THR A 667 22.90 3.31 1.03
CA THR A 667 23.96 4.04 1.73
C THR A 667 24.48 5.15 0.88
N THR A 668 24.78 6.28 1.50
CA THR A 668 25.37 7.46 0.85
C THR A 668 26.63 7.91 1.58
N TYR A 669 27.63 8.32 0.83
CA TYR A 669 28.87 8.84 1.36
C TYR A 669 29.28 10.14 0.66
N LYS A 670 29.51 11.20 1.45
CA LYS A 670 29.98 12.49 0.96
C LYS A 670 31.49 12.45 0.76
N VAL A 671 31.93 12.06 -0.45
CA VAL A 671 33.35 11.88 -0.80
C VAL A 671 34.10 13.20 -0.91
N LEU A 672 33.42 14.25 -1.37
CA LEU A 672 33.90 15.64 -1.44
C LEU A 672 32.83 16.59 -0.89
N PRO A 673 33.17 17.83 -0.54
CA PRO A 673 32.16 18.78 -0.07
C PRO A 673 30.95 18.97 -0.99
N GLN A 674 31.14 18.77 -2.29
CA GLN A 674 30.12 18.94 -3.33
C GLN A 674 29.65 17.60 -3.94
N VAL A 675 30.30 16.47 -3.61
CA VAL A 675 30.01 15.16 -4.25
C VAL A 675 29.56 14.16 -3.22
N THR A 676 28.36 13.61 -3.43
CA THR A 676 27.80 12.51 -2.67
C THR A 676 27.60 11.32 -3.61
N LEU A 677 28.12 10.16 -3.24
CA LEU A 677 27.85 8.90 -3.92
C LEU A 677 26.89 8.05 -3.10
N GLY A 678 26.00 7.34 -3.77
CA GLY A 678 25.05 6.43 -3.18
C GLY A 678 25.10 5.05 -3.83
N ALA A 679 24.85 4.03 -3.04
CA ALA A 679 24.73 2.65 -3.49
C ALA A 679 23.56 1.96 -2.77
N GLY A 680 22.82 1.17 -3.51
CA GLY A 680 21.69 0.39 -3.03
C GLY A 680 21.77 -1.06 -3.43
N ALA A 681 21.13 -1.92 -2.63
CA ALA A 681 20.90 -3.31 -2.96
C ALA A 681 19.53 -3.75 -2.41
N VAL A 682 18.80 -4.52 -3.20
CA VAL A 682 17.57 -5.22 -2.79
C VAL A 682 17.74 -6.69 -3.13
N ALA A 683 17.65 -7.54 -2.11
CA ALA A 683 17.73 -8.98 -2.24
C ALA A 683 16.44 -9.61 -1.73
N MET A 684 15.93 -10.59 -2.45
CA MET A 684 14.71 -11.32 -2.10
C MET A 684 14.83 -12.77 -2.54
N ASP A 685 14.44 -13.68 -1.66
CA ASP A 685 14.33 -15.09 -1.99
C ASP A 685 13.15 -15.36 -2.93
N LYS A 686 13.10 -16.59 -3.45
CA LYS A 686 11.98 -17.11 -4.22
C LYS A 686 10.64 -16.87 -3.51
N VAL A 687 9.61 -16.52 -4.28
CA VAL A 687 8.25 -16.27 -3.79
C VAL A 687 7.26 -17.18 -4.52
N TYR A 688 6.38 -17.84 -3.77
CA TYR A 688 5.27 -18.61 -4.35
C TYR A 688 4.08 -17.69 -4.67
N GLY A 689 3.46 -17.92 -5.83
CA GLY A 689 2.25 -17.18 -6.24
C GLY A 689 0.97 -17.80 -5.69
N ASN A 690 0.95 -19.13 -5.38
CA ASN A 690 -0.23 -19.83 -4.93
C ASN A 690 -0.01 -20.65 -3.66
N ALA A 691 -1.10 -20.97 -2.96
CA ALA A 691 -1.07 -21.67 -1.67
C ALA A 691 -0.55 -23.12 -1.76
N THR A 692 -0.64 -23.77 -2.92
CA THR A 692 -0.12 -25.13 -3.14
C THR A 692 1.37 -25.16 -3.47
N ASN A 693 2.01 -24.01 -3.59
CA ASN A 693 3.42 -23.79 -3.94
C ASN A 693 3.83 -24.41 -5.29
N THR A 694 2.91 -24.49 -6.22
CA THR A 694 3.14 -25.03 -7.57
C THR A 694 3.48 -23.96 -8.61
N LYS A 695 3.35 -22.67 -8.24
CA LYS A 695 3.70 -21.51 -9.07
C LYS A 695 4.60 -20.61 -8.25
N TRP A 696 5.71 -20.13 -8.84
CA TRP A 696 6.70 -19.35 -8.12
C TRP A 696 7.59 -18.52 -9.03
N VAL A 697 8.13 -17.46 -8.48
CA VAL A 697 9.14 -16.61 -9.14
C VAL A 697 10.49 -16.77 -8.45
N PRO A 698 11.60 -16.76 -9.20
CA PRO A 698 12.95 -16.88 -8.63
C PRO A 698 13.30 -15.69 -7.75
N GLY A 699 14.17 -15.92 -6.77
CA GLY A 699 14.82 -14.87 -6.00
C GLY A 699 15.77 -14.05 -6.86
N TYR A 700 16.13 -12.86 -6.38
CA TYR A 700 17.01 -11.93 -7.09
C TYR A 700 17.84 -11.07 -6.13
N VAL A 701 18.89 -10.49 -6.68
CA VAL A 701 19.64 -9.37 -6.08
C VAL A 701 19.72 -8.27 -7.13
N ARG A 702 19.21 -7.10 -6.82
CA ARG A 702 19.26 -5.89 -7.63
C ARG A 702 20.18 -4.88 -6.97
N TYR A 703 21.00 -4.20 -7.77
CA TYR A 703 21.88 -3.12 -7.32
C TYR A 703 21.44 -1.80 -7.94
N ASP A 704 21.53 -0.72 -7.15
CA ASP A 704 21.23 0.64 -7.58
C ASP A 704 22.42 1.55 -7.23
N ALA A 705 22.60 2.64 -7.97
CA ALA A 705 23.67 3.59 -7.75
C ALA A 705 23.17 5.04 -7.91
N MET A 706 23.81 5.96 -7.19
CA MET A 706 23.53 7.38 -7.26
C MET A 706 24.83 8.19 -7.20
N ALA A 707 24.89 9.27 -7.98
CA ALA A 707 25.91 10.29 -7.85
C ALA A 707 25.24 11.67 -7.84
N LYS A 708 25.50 12.47 -6.81
CA LYS A 708 24.96 13.83 -6.67
C LYS A 708 26.11 14.83 -6.62
N TYR A 709 25.99 15.90 -7.41
CA TYR A 709 26.90 17.04 -7.42
C TYR A 709 26.15 18.33 -7.02
N ASP A 710 26.53 18.91 -5.89
CA ASP A 710 26.00 20.17 -5.42
C ASP A 710 26.69 21.32 -6.16
N VAL A 711 26.02 21.91 -7.17
CA VAL A 711 26.52 23.05 -7.95
C VAL A 711 26.70 24.26 -7.03
N ASN A 712 25.75 24.46 -6.14
CA ASN A 712 25.77 25.43 -5.05
C ASN A 712 24.81 24.98 -3.94
N LYS A 713 24.57 25.81 -2.93
CA LYS A 713 23.68 25.51 -1.80
C LYS A 713 22.22 25.30 -2.20
N ASN A 714 21.81 25.76 -3.37
CA ASN A 714 20.44 25.75 -3.85
C ASN A 714 20.17 24.80 -5.03
N VAL A 715 21.23 24.40 -5.74
CA VAL A 715 21.09 23.61 -6.99
C VAL A 715 22.02 22.42 -6.97
N ASN A 716 21.52 21.27 -7.30
CA ASN A 716 22.32 20.05 -7.53
C ASN A 716 21.88 19.30 -8.77
N VAL A 717 22.80 18.51 -9.33
CA VAL A 717 22.55 17.53 -10.37
C VAL A 717 22.75 16.16 -9.76
N GLN A 718 21.80 15.27 -10.00
CA GLN A 718 21.80 13.91 -9.47
C GLN A 718 21.59 12.91 -10.61
N LEU A 719 22.42 11.88 -10.67
CA LEU A 719 22.27 10.71 -11.53
C LEU A 719 21.86 9.54 -10.66
N ASN A 720 20.76 8.87 -11.01
CA ASN A 720 20.36 7.59 -10.45
C ASN A 720 20.43 6.53 -11.55
N VAL A 721 21.03 5.37 -11.24
CA VAL A 721 20.99 4.18 -12.09
C VAL A 721 20.33 3.07 -11.31
N ASN A 722 19.16 2.66 -11.76
CA ASN A 722 18.38 1.58 -11.16
C ASN A 722 18.67 0.25 -11.87
N ASN A 723 18.71 -0.85 -11.11
CA ASN A 723 19.02 -2.17 -11.63
C ASN A 723 20.33 -2.17 -12.44
N LEU A 724 21.42 -1.70 -11.82
CA LEU A 724 22.73 -1.49 -12.46
C LEU A 724 23.25 -2.71 -13.22
N SER A 725 23.00 -3.91 -12.69
CA SER A 725 23.41 -5.19 -13.28
C SER A 725 22.46 -5.71 -14.36
N ASP A 726 21.34 -5.00 -14.63
CA ASP A 726 20.28 -5.40 -15.56
C ASP A 726 19.75 -6.82 -15.31
N VAL A 727 19.62 -7.17 -14.03
CA VAL A 727 19.10 -8.49 -13.66
C VAL A 727 17.61 -8.59 -14.00
N ARG A 728 17.25 -9.68 -14.69
CA ARG A 728 15.85 -10.02 -14.91
C ARG A 728 15.24 -10.58 -13.64
N TYR A 729 14.16 -9.96 -13.14
CA TYR A 729 13.44 -10.45 -11.96
C TYR A 729 11.94 -10.17 -12.09
N PHE A 730 11.15 -10.76 -11.18
CA PHE A 730 9.71 -10.63 -11.17
C PHE A 730 9.27 -9.89 -9.91
N SER A 731 8.54 -8.81 -10.09
CA SER A 731 8.09 -7.95 -9.00
C SER A 731 6.82 -8.46 -8.32
N LYS A 732 6.03 -9.28 -9.03
CA LYS A 732 4.75 -9.81 -8.55
C LYS A 732 4.51 -11.22 -9.06
N ALA A 733 3.97 -12.09 -8.19
CA ALA A 733 3.57 -13.45 -8.52
C ALA A 733 2.05 -13.60 -8.36
N TYR A 734 1.33 -13.90 -9.45
CA TYR A 734 -0.10 -14.19 -9.37
C TYR A 734 -0.34 -15.68 -9.14
N ALA A 735 -1.48 -16.01 -8.51
CA ALA A 735 -1.78 -17.36 -8.11
C ALA A 735 -2.05 -18.33 -9.27
N SER A 736 -2.47 -17.85 -10.44
CA SER A 736 -3.02 -18.67 -11.51
C SER A 736 -2.20 -18.64 -12.81
N HIS A 737 -2.01 -17.47 -13.43
CA HIS A 737 -1.70 -17.42 -14.86
C HIS A 737 -0.32 -16.87 -15.17
N PHE A 738 0.13 -15.82 -14.47
CA PHE A 738 1.27 -15.02 -14.88
C PHE A 738 2.11 -14.52 -13.69
N ALA A 739 3.33 -14.07 -14.01
CA ALA A 739 4.18 -13.29 -13.11
C ALA A 739 4.57 -11.99 -13.80
N THR A 740 4.49 -10.87 -13.07
CA THR A 740 4.83 -9.55 -13.61
C THR A 740 6.34 -9.36 -13.57
N GLU A 741 6.96 -9.23 -14.74
CA GLU A 741 8.37 -8.90 -14.86
C GLU A 741 8.60 -7.46 -14.39
N ALA A 742 9.66 -7.25 -13.61
CA ALA A 742 10.07 -5.94 -13.15
C ALA A 742 10.76 -5.13 -14.26
N GLU A 743 11.04 -3.87 -13.96
CA GLU A 743 11.79 -3.00 -14.87
C GLU A 743 13.24 -3.46 -15.04
N GLY A 744 13.77 -3.35 -16.25
CA GLY A 744 15.19 -3.50 -16.57
C GLY A 744 16.02 -2.34 -16.01
N ARG A 745 17.29 -2.25 -16.44
CA ARG A 745 18.16 -1.14 -16.06
C ARG A 745 17.66 0.18 -16.64
N SER A 746 17.62 1.21 -15.78
CA SER A 746 17.30 2.58 -16.19
C SER A 746 18.27 3.58 -15.58
N ALA A 747 18.45 4.71 -16.25
CA ALA A 747 19.25 5.83 -15.77
C ALA A 747 18.44 7.13 -15.86
N VAL A 748 18.45 7.91 -14.78
CA VAL A 748 17.72 9.18 -14.68
C VAL A 748 18.66 10.27 -14.18
N VAL A 749 18.74 11.37 -14.91
CA VAL A 749 19.42 12.59 -14.50
C VAL A 749 18.38 13.60 -13.99
N SER A 750 18.60 14.16 -12.84
CA SER A 750 17.73 15.16 -12.20
C SER A 750 18.49 16.45 -11.96
N LEU A 751 17.92 17.57 -12.38
CA LEU A 751 18.31 18.90 -11.93
C LEU A 751 17.35 19.30 -10.80
N ASN A 752 17.87 19.39 -9.58
CA ASN A 752 17.09 19.72 -8.40
C ASN A 752 17.43 21.13 -7.92
N PHE A 753 16.43 21.88 -7.47
CA PHE A 753 16.62 23.18 -6.84
C PHE A 753 15.81 23.30 -5.54
N LYS A 754 16.37 24.06 -4.59
CA LYS A 754 15.78 24.29 -3.27
C LYS A 754 16.12 25.68 -2.77
N TYR A 755 15.10 26.50 -2.44
CA TYR A 755 15.19 27.87 -1.95
C TYR A 755 14.41 28.07 -0.66
#